data_a02f277ce6141a5799cd1b11f1477186
#
_entry.id   a02f277ce6141a5799cd1b11f1477186
#
_cell.length_a   1.000
_cell.length_b   1.000
_cell.length_c   1.000
_cell.angle_alpha   90.00
_cell.angle_beta   90.00
_cell.angle_gamma   90.00
#
_symmetry.space_group_name_H-M   'P 1'
#
loop_
_entity.id
_entity.type
_entity.pdbx_description
1 polymer ?
#
loop_
_entity_poly.entity_id
_entity_poly.type
_entity_poly.pdbx_seq_one_letter_code
_entity_poly.pdbx_strand_id
1 'polypeptide(L)'
;MERTRCSLIFQIYTVSRDGAVFTWQAGVDDSESEDEPMASSSSQFQHSNSIIETRWTLHQRNYFHQHNTKVVCSTYHSASNLLIVGFSTGVFGLWEMPGFSNIHTLSISQEKISSVAINASGEWLAFGAKKLGQLLVWEWQSESYVLKQQGHYFDMNTLAYAPDGQTIATGGDDGKVKLWTAHNGFCFVTFTEHTAPVSSVAFAKHGSILFTASLDGSVRAYDLVRYRNFRTFTSPSPVQFSCLAVDPSGEVVAAGSTDSFEVYLWSVQTGKLLDVLTGHEGPISSLDFSPAGANQLASGSWDQTVRIWNVFGRSRAVEPMSLESDVLAIAFRPDGKQLSVSTLDGQITTMDVEEGKQLNTIQGRKDIAGGRKADDRVSAANSTSGKAFNSLTYTADGRCLLAGGNSKHVLLYDAAEGAMLKKFQISQNLSLDGIEEFLDSRRVNEAGINVDLIDDRGDESDLEDRMDTSLPGAQNGDMSKRRYKQEARTKCVRFSPTGRAWAAASTEGLLIYSLDETVTFDPFDLSIDLTPQAVADVLADGEHLKALIMAFRLTEKSIIQRVYEAVPRGDIRLLARQTPVLYVPQLLRFIAEHLEKSPHLEFDLLWANSLLLAHGRFLRDRSAEHASALRLLQKSLGDCNDYVTRMYVYPSIS
;
A
#
# COMPACT_ATOMS: atom_id res chain seq x y z
N MET A 1 -12.65 -58.13 -1.77
CA MET A 1 -12.97 -56.72 -1.99
C MET A 1 -12.76 -55.98 -0.66
N GLU A 2 -11.53 -55.63 -0.41
CA GLU A 2 -11.14 -54.88 0.77
C GLU A 2 -11.51 -53.39 0.57
N ARG A 3 -12.41 -52.91 1.40
CA ARG A 3 -12.68 -51.47 1.49
C ARG A 3 -11.57 -50.84 2.32
N THR A 4 -10.58 -50.24 1.65
CA THR A 4 -9.62 -49.33 2.28
C THR A 4 -10.40 -48.09 2.74
N ARG A 5 -10.69 -48.00 4.04
CA ARG A 5 -11.12 -46.75 4.71
C ARG A 5 -9.92 -45.82 4.71
N CYS A 6 -9.91 -44.82 3.84
CA CYS A 6 -9.02 -43.64 3.99
C CYS A 6 -9.51 -42.85 5.19
N SER A 7 -8.94 -43.04 6.36
CA SER A 7 -9.13 -42.15 7.51
C SER A 7 -8.33 -40.89 7.23
N LEU A 8 -9.01 -39.76 6.99
CA LEU A 8 -8.40 -38.44 6.98
C LEU A 8 -7.87 -38.16 8.39
N ILE A 9 -6.59 -38.33 8.61
CA ILE A 9 -5.92 -38.03 9.87
C ILE A 9 -5.69 -36.53 9.88
N PHE A 10 -6.45 -35.78 10.69
CA PHE A 10 -6.21 -34.37 10.91
C PHE A 10 -5.02 -34.21 11.85
N GLN A 11 -4.02 -33.44 11.41
CA GLN A 11 -2.83 -33.10 12.21
C GLN A 11 -2.74 -31.57 12.39
N ILE A 12 -2.39 -31.16 13.60
CA ILE A 12 -2.09 -29.76 13.93
C ILE A 12 -0.63 -29.67 14.35
N TYR A 13 0.09 -28.70 13.77
CA TYR A 13 1.45 -28.39 14.16
C TYR A 13 1.47 -27.11 14.98
N THR A 14 2.07 -27.15 16.17
CA THR A 14 2.27 -25.96 17.00
C THR A 14 3.76 -25.75 17.20
N VAL A 15 4.21 -24.51 16.94
CA VAL A 15 5.62 -24.12 17.07
C VAL A 15 5.75 -23.18 18.27
N SER A 16 6.62 -23.55 19.19
CA SER A 16 6.88 -22.75 20.40
C SER A 16 8.07 -21.80 20.16
N ARG A 17 8.11 -20.70 20.90
CA ARG A 17 9.16 -19.69 20.81
C ARG A 17 10.54 -20.22 21.20
N ASP A 18 10.59 -21.20 22.08
CA ASP A 18 11.82 -21.90 22.53
C ASP A 18 12.35 -22.93 21.53
N GLY A 19 11.71 -23.07 20.36
CA GLY A 19 12.15 -23.95 19.27
C GLY A 19 11.60 -25.37 19.34
N ALA A 20 10.54 -25.62 20.13
CA ALA A 20 9.85 -26.90 20.15
C ALA A 20 8.71 -26.92 19.11
N VAL A 21 8.59 -28.02 18.37
CA VAL A 21 7.48 -28.30 17.45
C VAL A 21 6.70 -29.49 17.97
N PHE A 22 5.43 -29.30 18.19
CA PHE A 22 4.53 -30.34 18.66
C PHE A 22 3.58 -30.72 17.52
N THR A 23 3.48 -32.02 17.26
CA THR A 23 2.53 -32.60 16.32
C THR A 23 1.36 -33.19 17.11
N TRP A 24 0.16 -32.68 16.87
CA TRP A 24 -1.08 -33.14 17.48
C TRP A 24 -1.88 -33.93 16.46
N GLN A 25 -2.48 -35.03 16.90
CA GLN A 25 -3.32 -35.87 16.09
C GLN A 25 -4.70 -36.00 16.71
N ALA A 26 -5.72 -35.88 15.88
CA ALA A 26 -7.10 -36.14 16.31
C ALA A 26 -7.30 -37.65 16.43
N GLY A 27 -7.52 -38.13 17.64
CA GLY A 27 -7.94 -39.50 17.93
C GLY A 27 -9.46 -39.57 17.98
N VAL A 28 -10.03 -40.56 17.34
CA VAL A 28 -11.42 -40.99 17.62
C VAL A 28 -11.29 -41.98 18.76
N ASP A 29 -11.88 -41.67 19.92
CA ASP A 29 -11.94 -42.66 21.02
C ASP A 29 -12.89 -43.76 20.61
N ASP A 30 -12.35 -44.88 20.10
CA ASP A 30 -13.05 -46.17 19.98
C ASP A 30 -13.12 -46.84 21.35
N SER A 31 -13.55 -46.15 22.39
CA SER A 31 -13.86 -46.76 23.67
C SER A 31 -15.33 -47.11 23.72
N GLU A 32 -15.75 -48.03 22.86
CA GLU A 32 -16.90 -48.87 23.18
C GLU A 32 -16.39 -50.01 24.09
N SER A 33 -16.55 -49.82 25.38
CA SER A 33 -16.46 -50.91 26.34
C SER A 33 -17.51 -51.98 25.98
N GLU A 34 -17.04 -53.18 25.69
CA GLU A 34 -17.81 -54.41 25.69
C GLU A 34 -18.44 -54.60 27.09
N ASP A 35 -19.70 -54.20 27.25
CA ASP A 35 -20.57 -54.75 28.27
C ASP A 35 -21.99 -54.86 27.69
N GLU A 36 -22.35 -56.07 27.22
CA GLU A 36 -23.75 -56.44 27.06
C GLU A 36 -24.43 -56.50 28.41
N PRO A 37 -25.74 -56.21 28.55
CA PRO A 37 -26.73 -57.17 28.11
C PRO A 37 -28.13 -56.69 27.70
N MET A 38 -28.77 -57.50 26.86
CA MET A 38 -30.19 -57.91 26.77
C MET A 38 -31.31 -56.88 26.83
N ALA A 39 -31.94 -56.76 25.65
CA ALA A 39 -33.39 -56.73 25.39
C ALA A 39 -34.33 -55.75 26.10
N SER A 40 -34.90 -54.83 25.32
CA SER A 40 -36.33 -54.85 24.99
C SER A 40 -36.75 -53.64 24.14
N SER A 41 -37.48 -53.94 23.10
CA SER A 41 -38.32 -53.17 22.20
C SER A 41 -38.81 -51.82 22.68
N SER A 42 -38.61 -50.76 21.89
CA SER A 42 -39.71 -49.96 21.30
C SER A 42 -39.16 -48.73 20.54
N SER A 43 -39.70 -48.57 19.37
CA SER A 43 -39.59 -47.47 18.42
C SER A 43 -39.57 -46.08 19.02
N GLN A 44 -38.53 -45.27 18.67
CA GLN A 44 -38.72 -43.85 18.35
C GLN A 44 -37.47 -43.33 17.64
N PHE A 45 -37.67 -42.87 16.40
CA PHE A 45 -36.66 -42.10 15.64
C PHE A 45 -36.32 -40.82 16.40
N GLN A 46 -35.18 -40.80 17.02
CA GLN A 46 -34.53 -39.53 17.42
C GLN A 46 -33.21 -39.44 16.66
N HIS A 47 -33.12 -38.47 15.73
CA HIS A 47 -31.87 -37.98 15.19
C HIS A 47 -31.05 -37.37 16.34
N SER A 48 -30.26 -38.16 17.00
CA SER A 48 -29.18 -37.67 17.84
C SER A 48 -28.01 -37.32 16.95
N ASN A 49 -27.80 -36.02 16.69
CA ASN A 49 -26.49 -35.48 16.28
C ASN A 49 -25.51 -35.76 17.43
N SER A 50 -24.90 -36.94 17.44
CA SER A 50 -23.75 -37.20 18.29
C SER A 50 -22.60 -36.28 17.80
N ILE A 51 -22.34 -35.22 18.57
CA ILE A 51 -21.12 -34.44 18.45
C ILE A 51 -19.99 -35.42 18.76
N ILE A 52 -19.26 -35.85 17.75
CA ILE A 52 -18.06 -36.68 17.90
C ILE A 52 -17.03 -35.75 18.59
N GLU A 53 -16.82 -35.96 19.90
CA GLU A 53 -15.75 -35.26 20.62
C GLU A 53 -14.41 -35.79 20.11
N THR A 54 -13.77 -35.02 19.25
CA THR A 54 -12.41 -35.31 18.77
C THR A 54 -11.42 -34.89 19.86
N ARG A 55 -10.75 -35.86 20.48
CA ARG A 55 -9.68 -35.59 21.44
C ARG A 55 -8.34 -35.45 20.73
N TRP A 56 -7.66 -34.33 20.94
CA TRP A 56 -6.32 -34.09 20.41
C TRP A 56 -5.27 -34.71 21.33
N THR A 57 -4.44 -35.61 20.81
CA THR A 57 -3.33 -36.25 21.53
C THR A 57 -2.01 -35.79 20.95
N LEU A 58 -1.01 -35.60 21.82
CA LEU A 58 0.34 -35.28 21.40
C LEU A 58 0.98 -36.52 20.79
N HIS A 59 1.27 -36.47 19.48
CA HIS A 59 1.88 -37.57 18.76
C HIS A 59 3.41 -37.51 18.80
N GLN A 60 4.00 -36.34 18.50
CA GLN A 60 5.46 -36.18 18.39
C GLN A 60 5.91 -34.83 18.89
N ARG A 61 7.14 -34.76 19.41
CA ARG A 61 7.81 -33.56 19.83
C ARG A 61 9.19 -33.49 19.19
N ASN A 62 9.46 -32.43 18.44
CA ASN A 62 10.72 -32.17 17.76
C ASN A 62 11.30 -30.83 18.21
N TYR A 63 12.61 -30.63 18.03
CA TYR A 63 13.29 -29.39 18.34
C TYR A 63 14.14 -28.94 17.16
N PHE A 64 14.21 -27.62 16.97
CA PHE A 64 15.15 -27.05 16.02
C PHE A 64 16.56 -27.08 16.61
N HIS A 65 17.54 -27.53 15.81
CA HIS A 65 18.93 -27.67 16.24
C HIS A 65 19.74 -26.36 16.19
N GLN A 66 19.11 -25.22 16.28
CA GLN A 66 19.79 -23.92 16.26
C GLN A 66 20.03 -23.42 17.67
N HIS A 67 21.32 -23.31 18.05
CA HIS A 67 21.71 -22.80 19.36
C HIS A 67 21.48 -21.29 19.47
N ASN A 68 20.98 -20.83 20.61
CA ASN A 68 20.76 -19.42 20.97
C ASN A 68 19.83 -18.63 20.04
N THR A 69 18.90 -19.29 19.36
CA THR A 69 17.92 -18.62 18.50
C THR A 69 16.51 -18.82 19.01
N LYS A 70 15.71 -17.77 19.00
CA LYS A 70 14.28 -17.84 19.32
C LYS A 70 13.47 -17.89 18.03
N VAL A 71 12.43 -18.72 17.99
CA VAL A 71 11.45 -18.70 16.90
C VAL A 71 10.60 -17.45 17.03
N VAL A 72 10.45 -16.71 15.94
CA VAL A 72 9.66 -15.46 15.90
C VAL A 72 8.35 -15.65 15.14
N CYS A 73 8.42 -16.31 14.00
CA CYS A 73 7.27 -16.53 13.12
C CYS A 73 7.37 -17.90 12.47
N SER A 74 6.23 -18.48 12.16
CA SER A 74 6.13 -19.74 11.43
C SER A 74 4.91 -19.76 10.55
N THR A 75 4.97 -20.48 9.45
CA THR A 75 3.84 -20.77 8.57
C THR A 75 3.93 -22.21 8.06
N TYR A 76 2.78 -22.81 7.79
CA TYR A 76 2.68 -24.16 7.27
C TYR A 76 1.86 -24.18 5.98
N HIS A 77 2.38 -24.85 4.96
CA HIS A 77 1.70 -25.06 3.70
C HIS A 77 1.23 -26.51 3.58
N SER A 78 -0.08 -26.71 3.63
CA SER A 78 -0.69 -28.04 3.68
C SER A 78 -0.54 -28.85 2.40
N ALA A 79 -0.51 -28.21 1.22
CA ALA A 79 -0.41 -28.91 -0.05
C ALA A 79 0.98 -29.51 -0.30
N SER A 80 2.04 -28.81 0.12
CA SER A 80 3.43 -29.29 -0.01
C SER A 80 4.01 -29.85 1.28
N ASN A 81 3.25 -29.88 2.38
CA ASN A 81 3.68 -30.31 3.71
C ASN A 81 4.94 -29.58 4.24
N LEU A 82 5.11 -28.32 3.86
CA LEU A 82 6.27 -27.51 4.25
C LEU A 82 5.97 -26.67 5.49
N LEU A 83 6.82 -26.78 6.49
CA LEU A 83 6.86 -25.91 7.65
C LEU A 83 8.03 -24.92 7.49
N ILE A 84 7.72 -23.63 7.47
CA ILE A 84 8.68 -22.54 7.36
C ILE A 84 8.76 -21.82 8.69
N VAL A 85 9.96 -21.58 9.18
CA VAL A 85 10.19 -20.94 10.48
C VAL A 85 11.23 -19.82 10.33
N GLY A 86 10.91 -18.64 10.84
CA GLY A 86 11.80 -17.50 10.91
C GLY A 86 12.36 -17.31 12.32
N PHE A 87 13.67 -17.08 12.42
CA PHE A 87 14.39 -16.95 13.68
C PHE A 87 14.78 -15.49 13.97
N SER A 88 15.10 -15.24 15.24
CA SER A 88 15.53 -13.93 15.73
C SER A 88 16.88 -13.44 15.15
N THR A 89 17.66 -14.33 14.57
CA THR A 89 18.99 -14.05 13.98
C THR A 89 18.93 -13.73 12.49
N GLY A 90 17.72 -13.59 11.89
CA GLY A 90 17.58 -13.37 10.45
C GLY A 90 17.77 -14.62 9.61
N VAL A 91 17.85 -15.77 10.24
CA VAL A 91 17.89 -17.08 9.61
C VAL A 91 16.46 -17.58 9.46
N PHE A 92 16.16 -18.26 8.36
CA PHE A 92 14.95 -19.06 8.22
C PHE A 92 15.29 -20.49 7.87
N GLY A 93 14.39 -21.39 8.18
CA GLY A 93 14.53 -22.79 7.82
C GLY A 93 13.24 -23.35 7.25
N LEU A 94 13.40 -24.35 6.39
CA LEU A 94 12.33 -25.15 5.80
C LEU A 94 12.44 -26.58 6.28
N TRP A 95 11.32 -27.11 6.73
CA TRP A 95 11.19 -28.51 7.14
C TRP A 95 10.03 -29.18 6.42
N GLU A 96 10.27 -30.41 5.99
CA GLU A 96 9.24 -31.28 5.44
C GLU A 96 8.54 -32.02 6.58
N MET A 97 7.23 -31.91 6.63
CA MET A 97 6.40 -32.58 7.62
C MET A 97 5.70 -33.79 6.97
N PRO A 98 5.39 -34.89 7.69
CA PRO A 98 5.53 -35.09 9.13
C PRO A 98 6.92 -35.59 9.57
N GLY A 99 7.83 -35.88 8.64
CA GLY A 99 9.15 -36.48 8.93
C GLY A 99 10.11 -35.54 9.69
N PHE A 100 9.81 -34.23 9.77
CA PHE A 100 10.66 -33.21 10.36
C PHE A 100 12.09 -33.21 9.77
N SER A 101 12.18 -33.42 8.45
CA SER A 101 13.44 -33.35 7.72
C SER A 101 13.75 -31.90 7.34
N ASN A 102 14.97 -31.46 7.65
CA ASN A 102 15.42 -30.13 7.26
C ASN A 102 15.77 -30.12 5.77
N ILE A 103 15.12 -29.25 4.99
CA ILE A 103 15.39 -29.06 3.57
C ILE A 103 16.48 -28.01 3.40
N HIS A 104 16.23 -26.79 3.93
CA HIS A 104 17.15 -25.66 3.84
C HIS A 104 17.17 -24.86 5.14
N THR A 105 18.33 -24.28 5.43
CA THR A 105 18.52 -23.29 6.49
C THR A 105 19.42 -22.19 5.96
N LEU A 106 18.85 -21.02 5.71
CA LEU A 106 19.51 -19.89 5.03
C LEU A 106 19.37 -18.62 5.84
N SER A 107 20.38 -17.73 5.75
CA SER A 107 20.34 -16.40 6.34
C SER A 107 19.95 -15.39 5.26
N ILE A 108 18.88 -14.64 5.49
CA ILE A 108 18.39 -13.61 4.58
C ILE A 108 18.93 -12.23 4.97
N SER A 109 19.04 -11.99 6.27
CA SER A 109 19.48 -10.72 6.82
C SER A 109 20.21 -10.95 8.14
N GLN A 110 20.85 -9.93 8.64
CA GLN A 110 21.41 -9.95 10.02
C GLN A 110 20.36 -9.53 11.07
N GLU A 111 19.18 -9.10 10.61
CA GLU A 111 18.12 -8.59 11.43
C GLU A 111 16.96 -9.59 11.58
N LYS A 112 16.28 -9.53 12.71
CA LYS A 112 15.16 -10.38 13.08
C LYS A 112 14.08 -10.43 11.98
N ILE A 113 13.68 -11.64 11.58
CA ILE A 113 12.53 -11.87 10.71
C ILE A 113 11.26 -11.69 11.55
N SER A 114 10.41 -10.74 11.19
CA SER A 114 9.19 -10.43 11.93
C SER A 114 7.98 -11.23 11.46
N SER A 115 7.93 -11.57 10.18
CA SER A 115 6.81 -12.29 9.57
C SER A 115 7.29 -13.17 8.44
N VAL A 116 6.57 -14.26 8.20
CA VAL A 116 6.79 -15.18 7.08
C VAL A 116 5.45 -15.59 6.48
N ALA A 117 5.39 -15.69 5.18
CA ALA A 117 4.23 -16.18 4.44
C ALA A 117 4.68 -17.02 3.25
N ILE A 118 3.82 -17.92 2.81
CA ILE A 118 4.02 -18.76 1.62
C ILE A 118 2.84 -18.55 0.66
N ASN A 119 3.11 -18.57 -0.64
CA ASN A 119 2.05 -18.46 -1.64
C ASN A 119 1.25 -19.78 -1.76
N ALA A 120 0.11 -19.71 -2.42
CA ALA A 120 -0.79 -20.87 -2.57
C ALA A 120 -0.20 -22.02 -3.41
N SER A 121 0.78 -21.74 -4.31
CA SER A 121 1.49 -22.76 -5.07
C SER A 121 2.61 -23.45 -4.28
N GLY A 122 3.07 -22.85 -3.19
CA GLY A 122 4.15 -23.38 -2.35
C GLY A 122 5.56 -23.12 -2.88
N GLU A 123 5.71 -22.26 -3.90
CA GLU A 123 7.00 -21.99 -4.56
C GLU A 123 7.74 -20.80 -3.96
N TRP A 124 7.00 -19.79 -3.51
CA TRP A 124 7.55 -18.51 -3.06
C TRP A 124 7.32 -18.27 -1.59
N LEU A 125 8.37 -17.82 -0.93
CA LEU A 125 8.40 -17.48 0.48
C LEU A 125 8.58 -15.96 0.63
N ALA A 126 7.70 -15.31 1.36
CA ALA A 126 7.80 -13.90 1.67
C ALA A 126 8.24 -13.70 3.12
N PHE A 127 9.23 -12.85 3.33
CA PHE A 127 9.80 -12.53 4.63
C PHE A 127 9.74 -11.02 4.88
N GLY A 128 9.24 -10.62 6.03
CA GLY A 128 9.26 -9.24 6.50
C GLY A 128 10.33 -9.05 7.56
N ALA A 129 11.22 -8.06 7.38
CA ALA A 129 12.21 -7.62 8.36
C ALA A 129 11.85 -6.23 8.87
N LYS A 130 11.28 -6.14 10.10
CA LYS A 130 10.74 -4.89 10.66
C LYS A 130 11.79 -3.78 10.76
N LYS A 131 12.99 -4.06 11.31
CA LYS A 131 14.05 -3.06 11.49
C LYS A 131 14.57 -2.47 10.18
N LEU A 132 14.57 -3.26 9.11
CA LEU A 132 15.06 -2.81 7.80
C LEU A 132 13.95 -2.23 6.92
N GLY A 133 12.66 -2.40 7.31
CA GLY A 133 11.53 -2.03 6.47
C GLY A 133 11.55 -2.75 5.11
N GLN A 134 12.07 -3.99 5.09
CA GLN A 134 12.25 -4.77 3.86
C GLN A 134 11.25 -5.90 3.76
N LEU A 135 10.73 -6.07 2.55
CA LEU A 135 10.04 -7.26 2.08
C LEU A 135 10.97 -8.03 1.14
N LEU A 136 11.20 -9.29 1.44
CA LEU A 136 12.01 -10.20 0.65
C LEU A 136 11.12 -11.34 0.18
N VAL A 137 11.09 -11.60 -1.11
CA VAL A 137 10.43 -12.78 -1.67
C VAL A 137 11.51 -13.69 -2.25
N TRP A 138 11.48 -14.94 -1.82
CA TRP A 138 12.46 -15.95 -2.14
C TRP A 138 11.79 -17.15 -2.81
N GLU A 139 12.34 -17.60 -3.91
CA GLU A 139 11.96 -18.87 -4.53
C GLU A 139 12.87 -19.97 -4.00
N TRP A 140 12.32 -20.87 -3.20
CA TRP A 140 13.13 -21.83 -2.47
C TRP A 140 13.69 -22.96 -3.34
N GLN A 141 13.06 -23.25 -4.49
CA GLN A 141 13.53 -24.29 -5.41
C GLN A 141 14.73 -23.83 -6.25
N SER A 142 14.72 -22.60 -6.72
CA SER A 142 15.83 -22.02 -7.49
C SER A 142 16.88 -21.33 -6.61
N GLU A 143 16.64 -21.23 -5.31
CA GLU A 143 17.47 -20.53 -4.33
C GLU A 143 17.76 -19.07 -4.73
N SER A 144 16.80 -18.43 -5.38
CA SER A 144 16.95 -17.07 -5.88
C SER A 144 15.99 -16.07 -5.22
N TYR A 145 16.43 -14.80 -5.16
CA TYR A 145 15.55 -13.72 -4.77
C TYR A 145 14.63 -13.33 -5.93
N VAL A 146 13.33 -13.43 -5.72
CA VAL A 146 12.33 -12.96 -6.67
C VAL A 146 12.09 -11.47 -6.52
N LEU A 147 12.04 -10.98 -5.28
CA LEU A 147 11.81 -9.59 -4.98
C LEU A 147 12.56 -9.18 -3.71
N LYS A 148 13.20 -8.02 -3.77
CA LYS A 148 13.75 -7.32 -2.61
C LYS A 148 13.26 -5.89 -2.65
N GLN A 149 12.27 -5.58 -1.82
CA GLN A 149 11.66 -4.25 -1.78
C GLN A 149 11.88 -3.61 -0.43
N GLN A 150 12.27 -2.34 -0.45
CA GLN A 150 12.42 -1.54 0.76
C GLN A 150 11.36 -0.44 0.78
N GLY A 151 10.54 -0.42 1.83
CA GLY A 151 9.61 0.67 2.14
C GLY A 151 10.32 1.91 2.70
N HIS A 152 9.54 2.87 3.18
CA HIS A 152 10.09 3.93 4.02
C HIS A 152 10.58 3.36 5.35
N TYR A 153 11.69 3.88 5.84
CA TYR A 153 12.26 3.44 7.12
C TYR A 153 11.50 4.03 8.32
N PHE A 154 11.03 5.28 8.15
CA PHE A 154 10.23 6.01 9.13
C PHE A 154 8.80 6.23 8.61
N ASP A 155 8.02 7.03 9.31
CA ASP A 155 6.65 7.35 8.95
C ASP A 155 6.56 8.05 7.59
N MET A 156 5.51 7.73 6.82
CA MET A 156 5.16 8.46 5.62
C MET A 156 4.31 9.69 5.98
N ASN A 157 4.75 10.87 5.51
CA ASN A 157 4.08 12.12 5.80
C ASN A 157 3.05 12.50 4.73
N THR A 158 3.37 12.20 3.48
CA THR A 158 2.61 12.71 2.35
C THR A 158 2.52 11.68 1.24
N LEU A 159 1.47 11.79 0.47
CA LEU A 159 1.29 11.03 -0.77
C LEU A 159 0.57 11.88 -1.82
N ALA A 160 0.85 11.60 -3.08
CA ALA A 160 0.13 12.17 -4.23
C ALA A 160 -0.06 11.11 -5.32
N TYR A 161 -1.20 11.16 -6.01
CA TYR A 161 -1.40 10.40 -7.24
C TYR A 161 -0.91 11.20 -8.44
N ALA A 162 -0.28 10.52 -9.38
CA ALA A 162 -0.04 11.08 -10.69
C ALA A 162 -1.38 11.29 -11.43
N PRO A 163 -1.48 12.27 -12.33
CA PRO A 163 -2.71 12.56 -13.07
C PRO A 163 -3.22 11.40 -13.93
N ASP A 164 -2.35 10.46 -14.32
CA ASP A 164 -2.69 9.23 -15.03
C ASP A 164 -3.34 8.16 -14.11
N GLY A 165 -3.25 8.33 -12.79
CA GLY A 165 -3.75 7.40 -11.78
C GLY A 165 -2.94 6.11 -11.64
N GLN A 166 -1.86 5.94 -12.40
CA GLN A 166 -1.06 4.71 -12.38
C GLN A 166 0.12 4.75 -11.42
N THR A 167 0.60 5.95 -11.09
CA THR A 167 1.75 6.16 -10.21
C THR A 167 1.34 6.88 -8.94
N ILE A 168 1.91 6.47 -7.82
CA ILE A 168 1.79 7.15 -6.52
C ILE A 168 3.18 7.59 -6.09
N ALA A 169 3.31 8.84 -5.66
CA ALA A 169 4.51 9.34 -5.01
C ALA A 169 4.27 9.44 -3.50
N THR A 170 5.26 9.05 -2.71
CA THR A 170 5.23 9.15 -1.24
C THR A 170 6.48 9.85 -0.74
N GLY A 171 6.34 10.67 0.29
CA GLY A 171 7.43 11.28 1.02
C GLY A 171 7.41 10.87 2.48
N GLY A 172 8.57 10.58 3.05
CA GLY A 172 8.72 10.10 4.41
C GLY A 172 9.67 10.92 5.27
N ASP A 173 9.67 10.61 6.56
CA ASP A 173 10.59 11.18 7.55
C ASP A 173 12.06 10.76 7.30
N ASP A 174 12.27 9.73 6.47
CA ASP A 174 13.60 9.28 6.04
C ASP A 174 14.27 10.19 4.98
N GLY A 175 13.64 11.31 4.61
CA GLY A 175 14.11 12.20 3.58
C GLY A 175 14.04 11.63 2.17
N LYS A 176 13.38 10.48 2.00
CA LYS A 176 13.27 9.81 0.71
C LYS A 176 11.91 10.07 0.07
N VAL A 177 11.92 10.16 -1.25
CA VAL A 177 10.71 10.19 -2.05
C VAL A 177 10.68 8.91 -2.89
N LYS A 178 9.59 8.18 -2.83
CA LYS A 178 9.43 6.91 -3.54
C LYS A 178 8.27 6.97 -4.50
N LEU A 179 8.46 6.37 -5.68
CA LEU A 179 7.43 6.19 -6.69
C LEU A 179 6.96 4.74 -6.71
N TRP A 180 5.66 4.57 -6.67
CA TRP A 180 4.99 3.27 -6.60
C TRP A 180 4.03 3.12 -7.76
N THR A 181 3.95 1.92 -8.30
CA THR A 181 2.90 1.58 -9.26
C THR A 181 1.59 1.33 -8.50
N ALA A 182 0.54 2.08 -8.77
CA ALA A 182 -0.74 1.99 -8.06
C ALA A 182 -1.39 0.60 -8.19
N HIS A 183 -1.20 -0.07 -9.32
CA HIS A 183 -1.80 -1.39 -9.60
C HIS A 183 -1.14 -2.51 -8.80
N ASN A 184 0.19 -2.54 -8.74
CA ASN A 184 0.95 -3.64 -8.13
C ASN A 184 1.51 -3.31 -6.74
N GLY A 185 1.53 -2.02 -6.36
CA GLY A 185 2.13 -1.57 -5.11
C GLY A 185 3.66 -1.67 -5.07
N PHE A 186 4.34 -1.80 -6.23
CA PHE A 186 5.80 -1.87 -6.30
C PHE A 186 6.44 -0.49 -6.33
N CYS A 187 7.50 -0.33 -5.54
CA CYS A 187 8.39 0.83 -5.61
C CYS A 187 9.39 0.62 -6.74
N PHE A 188 9.34 1.48 -7.76
CA PHE A 188 10.24 1.38 -8.90
C PHE A 188 11.32 2.47 -8.92
N VAL A 189 11.15 3.60 -8.23
CA VAL A 189 12.16 4.66 -8.09
C VAL A 189 12.21 5.16 -6.66
N THR A 190 13.41 5.49 -6.20
CA THR A 190 13.64 6.15 -4.91
C THR A 190 14.60 7.32 -5.10
N PHE A 191 14.14 8.54 -4.79
CA PHE A 191 14.98 9.72 -4.73
C PHE A 191 15.49 9.92 -3.31
N THR A 192 16.79 10.16 -3.16
CA THR A 192 17.49 10.25 -1.86
C THR A 192 18.20 11.60 -1.67
N GLU A 193 17.78 12.63 -2.37
CA GLU A 193 18.48 13.90 -2.42
C GLU A 193 18.16 14.83 -1.26
N HIS A 194 16.99 14.69 -0.60
CA HIS A 194 16.64 15.46 0.58
C HIS A 194 17.41 14.99 1.80
N THR A 195 17.85 15.92 2.64
CA THR A 195 18.62 15.66 3.87
C THR A 195 17.77 15.65 5.13
N ALA A 196 16.52 16.13 5.04
CA ALA A 196 15.55 16.17 6.14
C ALA A 196 14.21 15.58 5.69
N PRO A 197 13.26 15.35 6.61
CA PRO A 197 11.94 14.83 6.29
C PRO A 197 11.26 15.54 5.14
N VAL A 198 10.65 14.77 4.25
CA VAL A 198 9.80 15.28 3.18
C VAL A 198 8.42 15.56 3.74
N SER A 199 8.00 16.81 3.69
CA SER A 199 6.73 17.27 4.26
C SER A 199 5.56 17.16 3.28
N SER A 200 5.80 17.46 2.00
CA SER A 200 4.74 17.46 1.00
C SER A 200 5.25 17.07 -0.39
N VAL A 201 4.37 16.42 -1.15
CA VAL A 201 4.63 15.94 -2.52
C VAL A 201 3.44 16.29 -3.40
N ALA A 202 3.69 16.80 -4.61
CA ALA A 202 2.66 17.11 -5.58
C ALA A 202 3.12 16.87 -7.01
N PHE A 203 2.24 16.36 -7.87
CA PHE A 203 2.49 16.23 -9.31
C PHE A 203 2.02 17.48 -10.06
N ALA A 204 2.74 17.83 -11.12
CA ALA A 204 2.21 18.74 -12.11
C ALA A 204 1.03 18.09 -12.86
N LYS A 205 0.08 18.89 -13.33
CA LYS A 205 -1.12 18.40 -14.04
C LYS A 205 -0.81 17.55 -15.28
N HIS A 206 0.33 17.81 -15.93
CA HIS A 206 0.79 17.01 -17.08
C HIS A 206 1.49 15.69 -16.69
N GLY A 207 1.65 15.39 -15.40
CA GLY A 207 2.19 14.13 -14.91
C GLY A 207 3.69 13.88 -15.12
N SER A 208 4.39 14.75 -15.83
CA SER A 208 5.82 14.58 -16.15
C SER A 208 6.78 15.14 -15.09
N ILE A 209 6.28 15.93 -14.16
CA ILE A 209 7.08 16.60 -13.13
C ILE A 209 6.50 16.31 -11.76
N LEU A 210 7.39 15.94 -10.84
CA LEU A 210 7.07 15.75 -9.42
C LEU A 210 7.76 16.86 -8.62
N PHE A 211 7.01 17.51 -7.74
CA PHE A 211 7.52 18.50 -6.80
C PHE A 211 7.50 17.92 -5.39
N THR A 212 8.53 18.24 -4.63
CA THR A 212 8.67 17.80 -3.24
C THR A 212 9.15 18.95 -2.37
N ALA A 213 8.55 19.13 -1.22
CA ALA A 213 9.00 20.06 -0.20
C ALA A 213 9.57 19.31 1.00
N SER A 214 10.60 19.86 1.61
CA SER A 214 11.26 19.25 2.76
C SER A 214 11.58 20.27 3.83
N LEU A 215 11.74 19.78 5.05
CA LEU A 215 12.21 20.58 6.18
C LEU A 215 13.71 20.97 6.04
N ASP A 216 14.41 20.50 4.98
CA ASP A 216 15.76 20.97 4.63
C ASP A 216 15.79 22.38 4.03
N GLY A 217 14.62 23.01 3.87
CA GLY A 217 14.51 24.35 3.29
C GLY A 217 14.58 24.39 1.77
N SER A 218 14.45 23.26 1.11
CA SER A 218 14.41 23.18 -0.33
C SER A 218 13.10 22.58 -0.87
N VAL A 219 12.67 23.12 -2.00
CA VAL A 219 11.63 22.49 -2.83
C VAL A 219 12.32 21.98 -4.10
N ARG A 220 12.13 20.73 -4.45
CA ARG A 220 12.79 20.08 -5.59
C ARG A 220 11.80 19.66 -6.64
N ALA A 221 12.21 19.79 -7.90
CA ALA A 221 11.45 19.36 -9.06
C ALA A 221 12.17 18.23 -9.78
N TYR A 222 11.50 17.09 -9.91
CA TYR A 222 12.00 15.89 -10.57
C TYR A 222 11.32 15.69 -11.91
N ASP A 223 12.12 15.43 -12.93
CA ASP A 223 11.66 14.98 -14.24
C ASP A 223 11.39 13.46 -14.18
N LEU A 224 10.15 13.04 -14.40
CA LEU A 224 9.73 11.65 -14.36
C LEU A 224 10.01 10.87 -15.64
N VAL A 225 10.47 11.55 -16.71
CA VAL A 225 10.95 10.89 -17.92
C VAL A 225 12.39 10.40 -17.73
N ARG A 226 13.20 11.21 -17.04
CA ARG A 226 14.63 10.93 -16.78
C ARG A 226 14.94 10.52 -15.34
N TYR A 227 13.96 10.55 -14.46
CA TYR A 227 14.03 10.23 -13.03
C TYR A 227 15.16 10.94 -12.29
N ARG A 228 15.30 12.24 -12.52
CA ARG A 228 16.33 13.06 -11.88
C ARG A 228 15.80 14.44 -11.49
N ASN A 229 16.44 15.00 -10.47
CA ASN A 229 16.22 16.40 -10.10
C ASN A 229 16.76 17.31 -11.22
N PHE A 230 15.90 18.18 -11.74
CA PHE A 230 16.31 19.17 -12.72
C PHE A 230 16.33 20.59 -12.17
N ARG A 231 15.67 20.83 -11.03
CA ARG A 231 15.61 22.13 -10.38
C ARG A 231 15.40 22.05 -8.88
N THR A 232 16.12 22.92 -8.16
CA THR A 232 15.95 23.11 -6.71
C THR A 232 15.60 24.56 -6.47
N PHE A 233 14.52 24.79 -5.73
CA PHE A 233 14.05 26.10 -5.32
C PHE A 233 14.43 26.30 -3.86
N THR A 234 15.00 27.43 -3.54
CA THR A 234 15.39 27.82 -2.18
C THR A 234 14.87 29.21 -1.86
N SER A 235 14.63 29.46 -0.60
CA SER A 235 14.29 30.78 -0.07
C SER A 235 15.55 31.62 0.18
N PRO A 236 15.46 32.95 0.25
CA PRO A 236 16.59 33.82 0.57
C PRO A 236 17.15 33.60 1.98
N SER A 237 16.32 33.20 2.92
CA SER A 237 16.67 32.76 4.28
C SER A 237 16.43 31.27 4.44
N PRO A 238 17.17 30.54 5.28
CA PRO A 238 16.88 29.14 5.58
C PRO A 238 15.53 29.04 6.28
N VAL A 239 14.58 28.32 5.69
CA VAL A 239 13.19 28.20 6.15
C VAL A 239 12.72 26.76 5.99
N GLN A 240 11.95 26.24 6.93
CA GLN A 240 11.39 24.90 6.84
C GLN A 240 10.04 24.92 6.11
N PHE A 241 9.89 24.10 5.07
CA PHE A 241 8.65 24.00 4.32
C PHE A 241 7.76 22.85 4.81
N SER A 242 6.53 23.18 5.20
CA SER A 242 5.53 22.22 5.72
C SER A 242 4.60 21.67 4.65
N CYS A 243 4.24 22.49 3.69
CA CYS A 243 3.24 22.17 2.68
C CYS A 243 3.63 22.74 1.32
N LEU A 244 3.05 22.15 0.27
CA LEU A 244 3.35 22.48 -1.11
C LEU A 244 2.07 22.39 -1.93
N ALA A 245 1.89 23.33 -2.85
CA ALA A 245 0.84 23.29 -3.86
C ALA A 245 1.40 23.69 -5.22
N VAL A 246 0.84 23.12 -6.27
CA VAL A 246 1.23 23.38 -7.67
C VAL A 246 0.05 23.94 -8.42
N ASP A 247 0.28 25.02 -9.13
CA ASP A 247 -0.74 25.63 -9.97
C ASP A 247 -1.23 24.66 -11.06
N PRO A 248 -2.53 24.65 -11.43
CA PRO A 248 -3.05 23.80 -12.50
C PRO A 248 -2.36 23.95 -13.86
N SER A 249 -1.73 25.11 -14.15
CA SER A 249 -0.89 25.28 -15.34
C SER A 249 0.46 24.58 -15.24
N GLY A 250 0.94 24.26 -14.01
CA GLY A 250 2.28 23.73 -13.74
C GLY A 250 3.40 24.76 -13.86
N GLU A 251 3.08 26.05 -13.97
CA GLU A 251 4.07 27.13 -14.12
C GLU A 251 4.54 27.71 -12.80
N VAL A 252 3.71 27.65 -11.76
CA VAL A 252 3.96 28.21 -10.43
C VAL A 252 3.88 27.11 -9.37
N VAL A 253 4.85 27.15 -8.46
CA VAL A 253 4.89 26.32 -7.25
C VAL A 253 4.85 27.20 -6.03
N ALA A 254 3.98 26.87 -5.09
CA ALA A 254 3.84 27.52 -3.80
C ALA A 254 4.30 26.59 -2.68
N ALA A 255 5.05 27.09 -1.71
CA ALA A 255 5.36 26.36 -0.49
C ALA A 255 5.17 27.24 0.74
N GLY A 256 4.54 26.66 1.76
CA GLY A 256 4.29 27.31 3.05
C GLY A 256 5.36 26.98 4.07
N SER A 257 5.72 27.98 4.85
CA SER A 257 6.75 27.90 5.87
C SER A 257 6.17 27.70 7.27
N THR A 258 6.88 26.95 8.10
CA THR A 258 6.59 26.82 9.54
C THR A 258 7.25 27.90 10.38
N ASP A 259 8.37 28.44 9.94
CA ASP A 259 9.21 29.33 10.75
C ASP A 259 8.90 30.81 10.47
N SER A 260 8.81 31.18 9.19
CA SER A 260 8.56 32.58 8.77
C SER A 260 7.08 32.90 8.62
N PHE A 261 6.19 31.90 8.63
CA PHE A 261 4.73 32.04 8.43
C PHE A 261 4.34 32.68 7.09
N GLU A 262 5.21 32.51 6.09
CA GLU A 262 5.08 33.09 4.75
C GLU A 262 4.86 31.98 3.71
N VAL A 263 4.20 32.33 2.61
CA VAL A 263 4.09 31.49 1.43
C VAL A 263 5.02 32.00 0.36
N TYR A 264 5.91 31.14 -0.10
CA TYR A 264 6.87 31.42 -1.16
C TYR A 264 6.35 30.92 -2.50
N LEU A 265 6.46 31.73 -3.55
CA LEU A 265 6.01 31.43 -4.90
C LEU A 265 7.21 31.43 -5.86
N TRP A 266 7.42 30.37 -6.61
CA TRP A 266 8.46 30.28 -7.63
C TRP A 266 7.90 29.98 -9.01
N SER A 267 8.56 30.50 -10.04
CA SER A 267 8.34 30.07 -11.41
C SER A 267 9.11 28.78 -11.69
N VAL A 268 8.41 27.76 -12.14
CA VAL A 268 8.98 26.46 -12.52
C VAL A 268 9.94 26.60 -13.71
N GLN A 269 9.60 27.44 -14.69
CA GLN A 269 10.43 27.64 -15.89
C GLN A 269 11.74 28.34 -15.59
N THR A 270 11.72 29.41 -14.81
CA THR A 270 12.91 30.22 -14.53
C THR A 270 13.66 29.80 -13.28
N GLY A 271 13.00 29.17 -12.33
CA GLY A 271 13.53 28.82 -11.00
C GLY A 271 13.66 30.02 -10.06
N LYS A 272 13.15 31.18 -10.46
CA LYS A 272 13.23 32.41 -9.67
C LYS A 272 12.05 32.51 -8.71
N LEU A 273 12.31 33.08 -7.54
CA LEU A 273 11.28 33.49 -6.60
C LEU A 273 10.47 34.62 -7.26
N LEU A 274 9.16 34.44 -7.37
CA LEU A 274 8.23 35.41 -7.94
C LEU A 274 7.74 36.39 -6.88
N ASP A 275 7.28 35.86 -5.76
CA ASP A 275 6.70 36.67 -4.68
C ASP A 275 6.76 35.92 -3.35
N VAL A 276 6.59 36.66 -2.25
CA VAL A 276 6.44 36.15 -0.89
C VAL A 276 5.14 36.73 -0.32
N LEU A 277 4.21 35.85 0.00
CA LEU A 277 2.92 36.24 0.56
C LEU A 277 3.02 36.27 2.08
N THR A 278 2.94 37.46 2.66
CA THR A 278 3.02 37.70 4.09
C THR A 278 1.66 38.04 4.66
N GLY A 279 1.38 37.65 5.90
CA GLY A 279 0.15 38.02 6.58
C GLY A 279 -0.32 37.03 7.63
N HIS A 280 0.04 35.75 7.57
CA HIS A 280 -0.22 34.81 8.64
C HIS A 280 0.65 35.10 9.86
N GLU A 281 0.09 34.85 11.05
CA GLU A 281 0.75 35.04 12.36
C GLU A 281 1.18 33.69 12.98
N GLY A 282 0.89 32.57 12.31
CA GLY A 282 1.21 31.24 12.75
C GLY A 282 1.71 30.33 11.62
N PRO A 283 2.23 29.13 11.95
CA PRO A 283 2.71 28.15 10.99
C PRO A 283 1.66 27.81 9.93
N ILE A 284 2.08 27.73 8.67
CA ILE A 284 1.20 27.35 7.57
C ILE A 284 1.13 25.81 7.54
N SER A 285 -0.06 25.26 7.71
CA SER A 285 -0.30 23.82 7.77
C SER A 285 -0.61 23.21 6.41
N SER A 286 -1.35 23.92 5.56
CA SER A 286 -1.82 23.40 4.28
C SER A 286 -1.97 24.51 3.23
N LEU A 287 -1.68 24.14 1.98
CA LEU A 287 -1.84 24.97 0.80
C LEU A 287 -2.60 24.19 -0.27
N ASP A 288 -3.46 24.86 -1.02
CA ASP A 288 -4.12 24.29 -2.19
C ASP A 288 -4.40 25.37 -3.23
N PHE A 289 -4.21 25.05 -4.51
CA PHE A 289 -4.60 25.91 -5.63
C PHE A 289 -6.00 25.57 -6.11
N SER A 290 -6.75 26.60 -6.48
CA SER A 290 -8.06 26.41 -7.09
C SER A 290 -7.94 25.61 -8.41
N PRO A 291 -8.59 24.45 -8.54
CA PRO A 291 -8.53 23.64 -9.77
C PRO A 291 -9.24 24.26 -10.95
N ALA A 292 -10.13 25.24 -10.72
CA ALA A 292 -10.87 25.95 -11.76
C ALA A 292 -10.04 26.98 -12.55
N GLY A 293 -8.75 27.11 -12.26
CA GLY A 293 -7.83 28.01 -12.97
C GLY A 293 -8.03 29.50 -12.66
N ALA A 294 -8.67 29.82 -11.56
CA ALA A 294 -8.90 31.21 -11.12
C ALA A 294 -7.65 31.91 -10.55
N ASN A 295 -6.47 31.31 -10.65
CA ASN A 295 -5.21 31.80 -10.09
C ASN A 295 -5.28 32.10 -8.57
N GLN A 296 -6.20 31.42 -7.89
CA GLN A 296 -6.41 31.55 -6.46
C GLN A 296 -5.66 30.45 -5.72
N LEU A 297 -4.93 30.86 -4.67
CA LEU A 297 -4.27 29.99 -3.73
C LEU A 297 -4.95 30.15 -2.37
N ALA A 298 -5.33 29.06 -1.73
CA ALA A 298 -5.77 29.07 -0.35
C ALA A 298 -4.62 28.63 0.57
N SER A 299 -4.50 29.28 1.72
CA SER A 299 -3.57 28.90 2.78
C SER A 299 -4.31 28.77 4.11
N GLY A 300 -4.05 27.68 4.83
CA GLY A 300 -4.54 27.46 6.18
C GLY A 300 -3.37 27.50 7.17
N SER A 301 -3.60 28.12 8.32
CA SER A 301 -2.58 28.32 9.35
C SER A 301 -3.11 27.97 10.75
N TRP A 302 -2.19 27.73 11.66
CA TRP A 302 -2.49 27.56 13.10
C TRP A 302 -2.92 28.85 13.79
N ASP A 303 -2.87 30.01 13.08
CA ASP A 303 -3.44 31.28 13.54
C ASP A 303 -4.97 31.31 13.48
N GLN A 304 -5.62 30.14 13.22
CA GLN A 304 -7.08 29.99 13.12
C GLN A 304 -7.68 30.75 11.93
N THR A 305 -6.86 31.11 10.96
CA THR A 305 -7.32 31.81 9.75
C THR A 305 -7.04 30.98 8.48
N VAL A 306 -7.95 31.16 7.51
CA VAL A 306 -7.75 30.74 6.13
C VAL A 306 -7.70 32.01 5.27
N ARG A 307 -6.69 32.09 4.40
CA ARG A 307 -6.51 33.21 3.48
C ARG A 307 -6.56 32.73 2.05
N ILE A 308 -7.23 33.52 1.21
CA ILE A 308 -7.27 33.29 -0.24
C ILE A 308 -6.44 34.40 -0.89
N TRP A 309 -5.49 33.96 -1.72
CA TRP A 309 -4.56 34.84 -2.41
C TRP A 309 -4.81 34.80 -3.90
N ASN A 310 -4.81 35.96 -4.54
CA ASN A 310 -4.78 36.05 -6.00
C ASN A 310 -3.32 36.21 -6.45
N VAL A 311 -2.75 35.11 -7.00
CA VAL A 311 -1.31 35.02 -7.29
C VAL A 311 -0.86 36.00 -8.37
N PHE A 312 -1.70 36.28 -9.36
CA PHE A 312 -1.38 37.18 -10.48
C PHE A 312 -2.15 38.51 -10.44
N GLY A 313 -3.00 38.72 -9.43
CA GLY A 313 -3.82 39.91 -9.27
C GLY A 313 -3.08 41.08 -8.59
N ARG A 314 -3.55 42.29 -8.85
CA ARG A 314 -3.04 43.50 -8.16
C ARG A 314 -3.47 43.54 -6.69
N SER A 315 -4.59 42.97 -6.33
CA SER A 315 -5.07 42.82 -4.96
C SER A 315 -4.61 41.49 -4.38
N ARG A 316 -3.68 41.51 -3.44
CA ARG A 316 -2.95 40.35 -2.97
C ARG A 316 -3.68 39.47 -1.95
N ALA A 317 -4.63 40.01 -1.23
CA ALA A 317 -5.32 39.25 -0.19
C ALA A 317 -6.81 39.54 -0.19
N VAL A 318 -7.61 38.49 -0.12
CA VAL A 318 -9.00 38.55 0.32
C VAL A 318 -8.99 38.63 1.86
N GLU A 319 -10.06 39.16 2.46
CA GLU A 319 -10.19 39.18 3.92
C GLU A 319 -9.96 37.81 4.54
N PRO A 320 -9.20 37.71 5.66
CA PRO A 320 -8.96 36.44 6.31
C PRO A 320 -10.26 35.86 6.86
N MET A 321 -10.53 34.62 6.57
CA MET A 321 -11.64 33.85 7.13
C MET A 321 -11.23 33.27 8.47
N SER A 322 -11.82 33.74 9.59
CA SER A 322 -11.50 33.27 10.93
C SER A 322 -12.34 32.02 11.30
N LEU A 323 -11.71 31.08 11.97
CA LEU A 323 -12.29 29.86 12.49
C LEU A 323 -12.16 29.80 14.02
N GLU A 324 -12.82 28.84 14.64
CA GLU A 324 -12.80 28.67 16.10
C GLU A 324 -11.53 27.95 16.61
N SER A 325 -10.81 27.23 15.75
CA SER A 325 -9.66 26.43 16.12
C SER A 325 -8.61 26.38 15.00
N ASP A 326 -7.42 25.87 15.33
CA ASP A 326 -6.27 25.79 14.43
C ASP A 326 -6.59 24.98 13.19
N VAL A 327 -6.18 25.47 12.02
CA VAL A 327 -6.40 24.81 10.74
C VAL A 327 -5.34 23.75 10.51
N LEU A 328 -5.76 22.53 10.20
CA LEU A 328 -4.86 21.40 9.91
C LEU A 328 -4.76 21.09 8.42
N ALA A 329 -5.88 21.03 7.70
CA ALA A 329 -5.89 20.75 6.26
C ALA A 329 -6.98 21.55 5.55
N ILE A 330 -6.71 21.86 4.29
CA ILE A 330 -7.64 22.51 3.38
C ILE A 330 -7.73 21.72 2.08
N ALA A 331 -8.88 21.76 1.42
CA ALA A 331 -9.08 21.16 0.10
C ALA A 331 -10.11 21.96 -0.70
N PHE A 332 -9.78 22.35 -1.92
CA PHE A 332 -10.73 22.91 -2.85
C PHE A 332 -11.65 21.83 -3.42
N ARG A 333 -12.91 22.17 -3.59
CA ARG A 333 -13.81 21.37 -4.42
C ARG A 333 -13.38 21.50 -5.88
N PRO A 334 -13.54 20.44 -6.72
CA PRO A 334 -13.11 20.49 -8.12
C PRO A 334 -13.71 21.62 -8.96
N ASP A 335 -14.87 22.17 -8.57
CA ASP A 335 -15.50 23.32 -9.21
C ASP A 335 -14.85 24.68 -8.83
N GLY A 336 -13.94 24.68 -7.83
CA GLY A 336 -13.27 25.87 -7.34
C GLY A 336 -14.14 26.86 -6.53
N LYS A 337 -15.43 26.56 -6.32
CA LYS A 337 -16.35 27.45 -5.62
C LYS A 337 -16.38 27.29 -4.12
N GLN A 338 -16.07 26.09 -3.65
CA GLN A 338 -16.12 25.74 -2.24
C GLN A 338 -14.76 25.25 -1.74
N LEU A 339 -14.46 25.59 -0.50
CA LEU A 339 -13.26 25.18 0.22
C LEU A 339 -13.66 24.45 1.50
N SER A 340 -13.20 23.23 1.70
CA SER A 340 -13.34 22.53 2.97
C SER A 340 -12.09 22.66 3.80
N VAL A 341 -12.28 22.97 5.08
CA VAL A 341 -11.23 23.20 6.06
C VAL A 341 -11.42 22.28 7.25
N SER A 342 -10.38 21.56 7.64
CA SER A 342 -10.40 20.81 8.90
C SER A 342 -9.67 21.55 10.01
N THR A 343 -10.24 21.48 11.21
CA THR A 343 -9.70 22.12 12.41
C THR A 343 -9.26 21.09 13.45
N LEU A 344 -8.42 21.51 14.39
CA LEU A 344 -7.90 20.68 15.49
C LEU A 344 -9.02 20.14 16.39
N ASP A 345 -10.17 20.80 16.43
CA ASP A 345 -11.36 20.33 17.15
C ASP A 345 -12.03 19.12 16.50
N GLY A 346 -11.55 18.69 15.33
CA GLY A 346 -12.13 17.60 14.56
C GLY A 346 -13.41 17.97 13.82
N GLN A 347 -13.62 19.27 13.58
CA GLN A 347 -14.68 19.77 12.71
C GLN A 347 -14.17 19.91 11.28
N ILE A 348 -15.06 19.76 10.31
CA ILE A 348 -14.82 20.09 8.92
C ILE A 348 -15.83 21.17 8.53
N THR A 349 -15.33 22.35 8.19
CA THR A 349 -16.14 23.49 7.80
C THR A 349 -16.01 23.73 6.30
N THR A 350 -17.12 23.78 5.58
CA THR A 350 -17.15 24.13 4.16
C THR A 350 -17.52 25.59 4.01
N MET A 351 -16.72 26.32 3.25
CA MET A 351 -16.84 27.75 3.01
C MET A 351 -17.05 28.04 1.52
N ASP A 352 -17.78 29.10 1.24
CA ASP A 352 -17.86 29.70 -0.10
C ASP A 352 -16.62 30.57 -0.35
N VAL A 353 -15.96 30.35 -1.49
CA VAL A 353 -14.71 31.05 -1.84
C VAL A 353 -14.97 32.51 -2.24
N GLU A 354 -16.10 32.80 -2.89
CA GLU A 354 -16.44 34.14 -3.38
C GLU A 354 -16.99 35.04 -2.26
N GLU A 355 -17.91 34.49 -1.46
CA GLU A 355 -18.57 35.27 -0.39
C GLU A 355 -17.83 35.21 0.95
N GLY A 356 -16.90 34.24 1.13
CA GLY A 356 -16.21 34.02 2.41
C GLY A 356 -17.12 33.50 3.52
N LYS A 357 -18.33 33.02 3.18
CA LYS A 357 -19.30 32.55 4.16
C LYS A 357 -19.19 31.08 4.43
N GLN A 358 -19.43 30.69 5.67
CA GLN A 358 -19.57 29.32 6.08
C GLN A 358 -20.90 28.75 5.56
N LEU A 359 -20.82 27.63 4.80
CA LEU A 359 -21.97 26.94 4.25
C LEU A 359 -22.44 25.81 5.15
N ASN A 360 -21.53 24.93 5.55
CA ASN A 360 -21.84 23.74 6.32
C ASN A 360 -20.71 23.40 7.30
N THR A 361 -21.04 22.73 8.41
CA THR A 361 -20.07 22.24 9.40
C THR A 361 -20.37 20.80 9.77
N ILE A 362 -19.38 19.93 9.63
CA ILE A 362 -19.44 18.53 9.98
C ILE A 362 -18.72 18.31 11.31
N GLN A 363 -19.41 17.76 12.30
CA GLN A 363 -18.85 17.43 13.60
C GLN A 363 -18.19 16.06 13.59
N GLY A 364 -17.03 15.95 12.90
CA GLY A 364 -16.37 14.68 12.64
C GLY A 364 -15.65 14.05 13.84
N ARG A 365 -15.47 14.76 14.94
CA ARG A 365 -14.75 14.27 16.13
C ARG A 365 -15.34 12.99 16.72
N LYS A 366 -16.67 12.87 16.69
CA LYS A 366 -17.37 11.66 17.18
C LYS A 366 -17.23 10.50 16.20
N ASP A 367 -17.24 10.82 14.91
CA ASP A 367 -17.24 9.81 13.84
C ASP A 367 -15.87 9.17 13.68
N ILE A 368 -14.79 9.96 13.83
CA ILE A 368 -13.41 9.46 13.74
C ILE A 368 -13.03 8.59 14.94
N ALA A 369 -13.68 8.77 16.10
CA ALA A 369 -13.52 7.91 17.26
C ALA A 369 -14.12 6.53 17.04
N GLY A 370 -13.71 5.53 17.83
CA GLY A 370 -14.14 4.14 17.70
C GLY A 370 -15.63 3.86 17.96
N GLY A 371 -16.41 4.91 18.33
CA GLY A 371 -17.78 4.78 18.79
C GLY A 371 -17.86 4.41 20.29
N ARG A 372 -18.60 5.15 21.06
CA ARG A 372 -18.79 4.92 22.49
C ARG A 372 -20.28 4.82 22.82
N LYS A 373 -20.67 3.75 23.51
CA LYS A 373 -21.99 3.66 24.16
C LYS A 373 -21.96 4.44 25.48
N ALA A 374 -23.13 4.83 25.99
CA ALA A 374 -23.24 5.61 27.22
C ALA A 374 -22.58 4.95 28.44
N ASP A 375 -22.59 3.60 28.48
CA ASP A 375 -22.07 2.79 29.58
C ASP A 375 -20.60 2.33 29.38
N ASP A 376 -19.99 2.64 28.22
CA ASP A 376 -18.63 2.22 27.94
C ASP A 376 -17.62 3.08 28.70
N ARG A 377 -16.59 2.45 29.29
CA ARG A 377 -15.44 3.15 29.85
C ARG A 377 -14.66 3.87 28.74
N VAL A 378 -14.08 5.02 29.07
CA VAL A 378 -13.20 5.74 28.15
C VAL A 378 -11.90 4.95 28.00
N SER A 379 -11.61 4.49 26.80
CA SER A 379 -10.34 3.85 26.40
C SER A 379 -9.67 4.68 25.31
N ALA A 380 -8.40 4.42 25.01
CA ALA A 380 -7.70 5.09 23.90
C ALA A 380 -8.43 4.85 22.55
N ALA A 381 -9.02 3.66 22.37
CA ALA A 381 -9.75 3.30 21.16
C ALA A 381 -11.05 4.09 20.96
N ASN A 382 -11.77 4.44 22.03
CA ASN A 382 -13.06 5.14 21.98
C ASN A 382 -12.99 6.59 22.47
N SER A 383 -11.80 7.07 22.87
CA SER A 383 -11.59 8.47 23.26
C SER A 383 -11.73 9.39 22.08
N THR A 384 -12.39 10.53 22.30
CA THR A 384 -12.49 11.62 21.33
C THR A 384 -11.40 12.68 21.52
N SER A 385 -10.57 12.55 22.55
CA SER A 385 -9.49 13.51 22.84
C SER A 385 -8.39 13.39 21.80
N GLY A 386 -7.92 14.53 21.27
CA GLY A 386 -6.85 14.59 20.27
C GLY A 386 -7.20 14.00 18.90
N LYS A 387 -8.47 13.69 18.65
CA LYS A 387 -8.93 13.19 17.35
C LYS A 387 -9.25 14.36 16.43
N ALA A 388 -8.50 14.49 15.36
CA ALA A 388 -8.62 15.52 14.34
C ALA A 388 -8.30 14.95 12.95
N PHE A 389 -8.72 15.67 11.90
CA PHE A 389 -8.42 15.30 10.51
C PHE A 389 -7.20 16.06 10.02
N ASN A 390 -6.17 15.35 9.61
CA ASN A 390 -4.92 15.93 9.12
C ASN A 390 -4.89 16.08 7.58
N SER A 391 -5.78 15.40 6.89
CA SER A 391 -5.85 15.45 5.43
C SER A 391 -7.27 15.31 4.94
N LEU A 392 -7.60 16.13 3.96
CA LEU A 392 -8.89 16.16 3.26
C LEU A 392 -8.64 15.99 1.75
N THR A 393 -9.55 15.32 1.08
CA THR A 393 -9.56 15.27 -0.38
C THR A 393 -10.97 15.05 -0.90
N TYR A 394 -11.33 15.77 -1.96
CA TYR A 394 -12.59 15.57 -2.66
C TYR A 394 -12.48 14.47 -3.70
N THR A 395 -13.61 13.82 -3.99
CA THR A 395 -13.74 13.00 -5.21
C THR A 395 -13.69 13.90 -6.46
N ALA A 396 -13.32 13.31 -7.60
CA ALA A 396 -13.22 14.05 -8.87
C ALA A 396 -14.53 14.73 -9.29
N ASP A 397 -15.69 14.19 -8.89
CA ASP A 397 -17.02 14.76 -9.11
C ASP A 397 -17.44 15.80 -8.05
N GLY A 398 -16.66 15.99 -7.00
CA GLY A 398 -16.91 16.94 -5.92
C GLY A 398 -18.10 16.59 -5.01
N ARG A 399 -18.65 15.37 -5.10
CA ARG A 399 -19.80 14.94 -4.28
C ARG A 399 -19.40 14.46 -2.91
N CYS A 400 -18.27 13.76 -2.81
CA CYS A 400 -17.82 13.19 -1.56
C CYS A 400 -16.51 13.79 -1.12
N LEU A 401 -16.33 13.84 0.21
CA LEU A 401 -15.13 14.29 0.89
C LEU A 401 -14.55 13.14 1.70
N LEU A 402 -13.31 12.78 1.45
CA LEU A 402 -12.56 11.78 2.21
C LEU A 402 -11.71 12.51 3.24
N ALA A 403 -11.80 12.07 4.49
CA ALA A 403 -11.08 12.67 5.62
C ALA A 403 -10.30 11.61 6.38
N GLY A 404 -9.00 11.84 6.54
CA GLY A 404 -8.07 11.01 7.32
C GLY A 404 -7.37 11.80 8.41
N GLY A 405 -7.04 11.16 9.53
CA GLY A 405 -6.42 11.87 10.64
C GLY A 405 -5.90 10.96 11.74
N ASN A 406 -5.91 11.46 12.96
CA ASN A 406 -5.34 10.80 14.14
C ASN A 406 -6.23 9.65 14.65
N SER A 407 -6.48 8.68 13.79
CA SER A 407 -7.28 7.49 14.11
C SER A 407 -6.99 6.35 13.15
N LYS A 408 -7.36 5.15 13.52
CA LYS A 408 -7.38 3.97 12.64
C LYS A 408 -8.54 3.97 11.63
N HIS A 409 -9.30 5.05 11.55
CA HIS A 409 -10.43 5.17 10.66
C HIS A 409 -10.23 6.31 9.66
N VAL A 410 -10.63 6.06 8.42
CA VAL A 410 -10.79 7.05 7.36
C VAL A 410 -12.27 7.15 7.03
N LEU A 411 -12.77 8.36 6.93
CA LEU A 411 -14.20 8.65 6.81
C LEU A 411 -14.52 9.23 5.44
N LEU A 412 -15.63 8.80 4.86
CA LEU A 412 -16.18 9.34 3.64
C LEU A 412 -17.50 10.06 3.96
N TYR A 413 -17.56 11.35 3.65
CA TYR A 413 -18.71 12.21 3.85
C TYR A 413 -19.34 12.60 2.53
N ASP A 414 -20.65 12.82 2.53
CA ASP A 414 -21.33 13.58 1.49
C ASP A 414 -21.02 15.07 1.70
N ALA A 415 -20.50 15.72 0.65
CA ALA A 415 -20.09 17.12 0.74
C ALA A 415 -21.28 18.09 0.85
N ALA A 416 -22.45 17.74 0.31
CA ALA A 416 -23.63 18.59 0.32
C ALA A 416 -24.40 18.53 1.66
N GLU A 417 -24.64 17.31 2.15
CA GLU A 417 -25.43 17.08 3.35
C GLU A 417 -24.60 17.01 4.62
N GLY A 418 -23.26 16.82 4.49
CA GLY A 418 -22.37 16.62 5.61
C GLY A 418 -22.57 15.27 6.34
N ALA A 419 -23.28 14.34 5.69
CA ALA A 419 -23.58 13.04 6.26
C ALA A 419 -22.42 12.05 6.05
N MET A 420 -22.09 11.25 7.09
CA MET A 420 -21.10 10.19 6.97
C MET A 420 -21.67 9.03 6.14
N LEU A 421 -21.06 8.76 4.97
CA LEU A 421 -21.46 7.67 4.07
C LEU A 421 -20.80 6.35 4.48
N LYS A 422 -19.51 6.36 4.75
CA LYS A 422 -18.74 5.16 5.05
C LYS A 422 -17.56 5.44 5.98
N LYS A 423 -17.29 4.48 6.85
CA LYS A 423 -16.15 4.46 7.75
C LYS A 423 -15.26 3.27 7.39
N PHE A 424 -14.03 3.55 6.98
CA PHE A 424 -13.05 2.52 6.65
C PHE A 424 -12.11 2.34 7.83
N GLN A 425 -11.90 1.11 8.25
CA GLN A 425 -10.86 0.77 9.21
C GLN A 425 -9.58 0.41 8.45
N ILE A 426 -8.52 1.20 8.64
CA ILE A 426 -7.25 1.04 7.93
C ILE A 426 -6.32 0.01 8.57
N SER A 427 -6.48 -0.27 9.85
CA SER A 427 -5.65 -1.24 10.58
C SER A 427 -6.51 -2.14 11.45
N GLN A 428 -6.18 -3.43 11.45
CA GLN A 428 -6.69 -4.44 12.39
C GLN A 428 -5.62 -4.87 13.39
N ASN A 429 -4.43 -4.26 13.33
CA ASN A 429 -3.32 -4.60 14.18
C ASN A 429 -3.54 -4.06 15.61
N LEU A 430 -3.75 -4.97 16.56
CA LEU A 430 -3.96 -4.62 17.97
C LEU A 430 -2.74 -3.95 18.61
N SER A 431 -1.54 -4.15 18.06
CA SER A 431 -0.33 -3.47 18.55
C SER A 431 -0.33 -1.97 18.26
N LEU A 432 -1.19 -1.49 17.35
CA LEU A 432 -1.36 -0.08 16.97
C LEU A 432 -2.65 0.53 17.56
N ASP A 433 -3.29 -0.09 18.51
CA ASP A 433 -4.52 0.42 19.16
C ASP A 433 -4.25 1.45 20.26
N GLY A 434 -3.01 1.90 20.41
CA GLY A 434 -2.63 2.83 21.47
C GLY A 434 -2.52 2.15 22.85
N ILE A 435 -2.62 2.94 23.90
CA ILE A 435 -2.60 2.42 25.28
C ILE A 435 -3.96 1.79 25.57
N GLU A 436 -4.02 0.49 25.75
CA GLU A 436 -5.18 -0.16 26.39
C GLU A 436 -5.15 0.20 27.87
N GLU A 437 -5.97 1.15 28.27
CA GLU A 437 -6.21 1.45 29.69
C GLU A 437 -7.08 0.38 30.35
N PHE A 438 -6.55 -0.82 30.51
CA PHE A 438 -7.04 -1.74 31.51
C PHE A 438 -6.27 -1.53 32.80
N LEU A 439 -6.54 -0.45 33.51
CA LEU A 439 -6.25 -0.32 34.92
C LEU A 439 -7.28 -1.16 35.69
N ASP A 440 -7.14 -2.48 35.64
CA ASP A 440 -7.82 -3.36 36.58
C ASP A 440 -7.00 -3.39 37.87
N SER A 441 -7.59 -2.93 38.97
CA SER A 441 -6.94 -2.93 40.29
C SER A 441 -6.46 -4.31 40.73
N ARG A 442 -6.99 -5.40 40.13
CA ARG A 442 -6.56 -6.77 40.36
C ARG A 442 -5.28 -7.16 39.61
N ARG A 443 -4.92 -6.40 38.60
CA ARG A 443 -3.72 -6.62 37.76
C ARG A 443 -2.62 -5.58 37.98
N VAL A 444 -2.77 -4.76 39.01
CA VAL A 444 -1.81 -3.71 39.36
C VAL A 444 -1.14 -4.09 40.67
N ASN A 445 0.19 -4.13 40.69
CA ASN A 445 0.98 -4.33 41.92
C ASN A 445 0.81 -3.14 42.86
N GLU A 446 1.14 -3.29 44.16
CA GLU A 446 1.13 -2.23 45.16
C GLU A 446 1.90 -0.97 44.73
N ALA A 447 2.88 -1.11 43.82
CA ALA A 447 3.61 -0.01 43.17
C ALA A 447 2.90 0.64 41.97
N GLY A 448 1.65 0.24 41.65
CA GLY A 448 0.91 0.77 40.50
C GLY A 448 1.33 0.24 39.14
N ILE A 449 2.12 -0.84 39.09
CA ILE A 449 2.60 -1.47 37.83
C ILE A 449 1.67 -2.63 37.47
N ASN A 450 1.21 -2.69 36.24
CA ASN A 450 0.41 -3.80 35.75
C ASN A 450 1.27 -5.09 35.67
N VAL A 451 0.76 -6.20 36.21
CA VAL A 451 1.44 -7.51 36.31
C VAL A 451 1.75 -8.06 34.91
N ASP A 452 0.86 -7.87 33.94
CA ASP A 452 1.06 -8.31 32.55
C ASP A 452 2.31 -7.69 31.85
N LEU A 453 2.91 -6.70 32.49
CA LEU A 453 4.09 -6.00 32.01
C LEU A 453 5.37 -6.40 32.77
N ILE A 454 5.23 -7.15 33.84
CA ILE A 454 6.35 -7.69 34.60
C ILE A 454 6.84 -8.98 33.93
N ASP A 455 5.92 -9.74 33.32
CA ASP A 455 6.24 -11.02 32.69
C ASP A 455 7.02 -10.87 31.36
N ASP A 456 6.92 -9.72 30.69
CA ASP A 456 7.71 -9.39 29.48
C ASP A 456 9.18 -8.98 29.79
N ARG A 457 9.59 -8.98 31.06
CA ARG A 457 10.94 -8.57 31.47
C ARG A 457 12.09 -9.50 31.08
N GLY A 458 11.78 -10.66 30.52
CA GLY A 458 12.77 -11.65 30.10
C GLY A 458 13.30 -11.51 28.68
N ASP A 459 12.79 -10.58 27.88
CA ASP A 459 13.15 -10.45 26.47
C ASP A 459 14.19 -9.36 26.24
N GLU A 460 15.33 -9.75 25.64
CA GLU A 460 16.41 -8.81 25.28
C GLU A 460 15.96 -7.71 24.32
N SER A 461 14.85 -7.91 23.58
CA SER A 461 14.25 -6.90 22.71
C SER A 461 13.71 -5.68 23.47
N ASP A 462 13.31 -5.85 24.73
CA ASP A 462 12.88 -4.75 25.61
C ASP A 462 14.01 -3.84 26.07
N LEU A 463 15.26 -4.31 26.03
CA LEU A 463 16.42 -3.51 26.36
C LEU A 463 16.75 -2.49 25.25
N GLU A 464 16.52 -2.84 23.99
CA GLU A 464 16.70 -1.92 22.87
C GLU A 464 15.61 -0.86 22.81
N ASP A 465 14.35 -1.21 23.12
CA ASP A 465 13.24 -0.25 23.26
C ASP A 465 13.41 0.66 24.52
N ARG A 466 14.21 0.23 25.50
CA ARG A 466 14.54 1.04 26.69
C ARG A 466 15.64 2.06 26.48
N MET A 467 16.41 1.95 25.41
CA MET A 467 17.53 2.86 25.15
C MET A 467 17.17 4.15 24.42
N ASP A 468 15.88 4.46 24.26
CA ASP A 468 15.48 5.77 23.74
C ASP A 468 15.67 6.85 24.84
N THR A 469 16.93 7.16 25.09
CA THR A 469 17.38 8.25 25.98
C THR A 469 17.30 9.62 25.33
N SER A 470 16.46 9.78 24.30
CA SER A 470 16.38 11.00 23.49
C SER A 470 15.82 12.20 24.25
N LEU A 471 15.16 12.02 25.38
CA LEU A 471 14.70 13.12 26.21
C LEU A 471 15.70 13.47 27.30
N PRO A 472 16.23 14.69 27.35
CA PRO A 472 17.10 15.13 28.44
C PRO A 472 16.42 14.99 29.80
N GLY A 473 17.03 14.26 30.72
CA GLY A 473 16.50 14.04 32.07
C GLY A 473 15.67 12.78 32.29
N ALA A 474 15.46 11.95 31.26
CA ALA A 474 14.77 10.68 31.42
C ALA A 474 15.68 9.63 32.12
N GLN A 475 15.20 9.07 33.23
CA GLN A 475 15.91 8.03 33.98
C GLN A 475 15.30 6.65 33.71
N ASN A 476 16.12 5.59 33.82
CA ASN A 476 15.65 4.21 33.78
C ASN A 476 14.55 3.97 34.82
N GLY A 477 13.36 3.60 34.39
CA GLY A 477 12.18 3.44 35.26
C GLY A 477 11.25 4.66 35.30
N ASP A 478 11.53 5.72 34.57
CA ASP A 478 10.62 6.86 34.47
C ASP A 478 9.28 6.45 33.88
N MET A 479 8.21 6.78 34.63
CA MET A 479 6.83 6.45 34.29
C MET A 479 6.34 7.17 33.02
N SER A 480 6.99 8.27 32.62
CA SER A 480 6.69 9.02 31.39
C SER A 480 7.06 8.24 30.12
N LYS A 481 8.00 7.28 30.20
CA LYS A 481 8.36 6.35 29.11
C LYS A 481 7.43 5.15 29.00
N ARG A 482 6.45 5.05 29.87
CA ARG A 482 5.53 3.92 29.85
C ARG A 482 4.67 3.97 28.59
N ARG A 483 4.97 3.02 27.70
CA ARG A 483 3.98 2.37 26.83
C ARG A 483 3.24 3.30 25.90
N TYR A 484 3.98 4.12 25.21
CA TYR A 484 3.47 4.69 23.98
C TYR A 484 3.40 3.55 22.95
N LYS A 485 2.32 2.78 22.99
CA LYS A 485 1.97 1.97 21.82
C LYS A 485 1.58 2.96 20.72
N GLN A 486 2.22 2.85 19.59
CA GLN A 486 1.90 3.68 18.44
C GLN A 486 0.42 3.49 18.10
N GLU A 487 -0.31 4.58 18.00
CA GLU A 487 -1.67 4.57 17.47
C GLU A 487 -1.61 4.64 15.94
N ALA A 488 -2.45 3.86 15.26
CA ALA A 488 -2.60 3.97 13.82
C ALA A 488 -3.10 5.37 13.47
N ARG A 489 -2.33 6.10 12.65
CA ARG A 489 -2.64 7.45 12.20
C ARG A 489 -2.56 7.51 10.69
N THR A 490 -3.36 8.38 10.10
CA THR A 490 -3.31 8.68 8.68
C THR A 490 -2.84 10.11 8.51
N LYS A 491 -1.65 10.32 7.95
CA LYS A 491 -1.09 11.64 7.73
C LYS A 491 -1.61 12.30 6.44
N CYS A 492 -1.80 11.49 5.39
CA CYS A 492 -2.31 11.98 4.12
C CYS A 492 -3.25 10.97 3.47
N VAL A 493 -4.33 11.46 2.87
CA VAL A 493 -5.25 10.68 2.02
C VAL A 493 -5.43 11.38 0.69
N ARG A 494 -5.50 10.62 -0.41
CA ARG A 494 -5.78 11.16 -1.75
C ARG A 494 -6.64 10.19 -2.55
N PHE A 495 -7.58 10.73 -3.33
CA PHE A 495 -8.28 9.97 -4.35
C PHE A 495 -7.42 9.80 -5.61
N SER A 496 -7.60 8.68 -6.28
CA SER A 496 -7.15 8.52 -7.66
C SER A 496 -7.91 9.50 -8.56
N PRO A 497 -7.29 10.05 -9.60
CA PRO A 497 -7.96 10.91 -10.57
C PRO A 497 -9.18 10.25 -11.24
N THR A 498 -9.21 8.93 -11.32
CA THR A 498 -10.34 8.14 -11.84
C THR A 498 -11.50 8.01 -10.84
N GLY A 499 -11.31 8.35 -9.57
CA GLY A 499 -12.29 8.16 -8.49
C GLY A 499 -12.55 6.71 -8.09
N ARG A 500 -11.88 5.72 -8.72
CA ARG A 500 -12.08 4.28 -8.45
C ARG A 500 -11.20 3.72 -7.34
N ALA A 501 -10.17 4.46 -6.95
CA ALA A 501 -9.24 4.08 -5.90
C ALA A 501 -8.92 5.30 -5.02
N TRP A 502 -8.47 5.03 -3.81
CA TRP A 502 -7.88 6.03 -2.93
C TRP A 502 -6.71 5.41 -2.17
N ALA A 503 -5.77 6.22 -1.77
CA ALA A 503 -4.61 5.78 -1.00
C ALA A 503 -4.46 6.60 0.28
N ALA A 504 -3.87 5.94 1.28
CA ALA A 504 -3.58 6.53 2.58
C ALA A 504 -2.11 6.31 2.95
N ALA A 505 -1.42 7.37 3.35
CA ALA A 505 -0.15 7.30 4.05
C ALA A 505 -0.43 7.13 5.53
N SER A 506 -0.22 5.93 6.06
CA SER A 506 -0.48 5.58 7.45
C SER A 506 0.79 5.12 8.16
N THR A 507 0.71 4.97 9.49
CA THR A 507 1.80 4.38 10.30
C THR A 507 2.12 2.94 9.91
N GLU A 508 1.18 2.21 9.29
CA GLU A 508 1.42 0.86 8.77
C GLU A 508 2.11 0.86 7.39
N GLY A 509 2.11 1.99 6.70
CA GLY A 509 2.66 2.11 5.38
C GLY A 509 1.70 2.73 4.36
N LEU A 510 1.99 2.54 3.08
CA LEU A 510 1.11 2.94 1.99
C LEU A 510 -0.01 1.92 1.83
N LEU A 511 -1.25 2.36 2.04
CA LEU A 511 -2.45 1.55 1.85
C LEU A 511 -3.21 2.04 0.63
N ILE A 512 -3.49 1.12 -0.31
CA ILE A 512 -4.24 1.41 -1.53
C ILE A 512 -5.55 0.64 -1.48
N TYR A 513 -6.66 1.35 -1.58
CA TYR A 513 -8.01 0.79 -1.66
C TYR A 513 -8.56 1.02 -3.06
N SER A 514 -8.89 -0.06 -3.76
CA SER A 514 -9.41 -0.02 -5.12
C SER A 514 -10.73 -0.77 -5.21
N LEU A 515 -11.59 -0.34 -6.12
CA LEU A 515 -12.78 -1.07 -6.55
C LEU A 515 -12.42 -2.17 -7.57
N ASP A 516 -11.21 -2.13 -8.13
CA ASP A 516 -10.75 -3.12 -9.09
C ASP A 516 -10.23 -4.36 -8.34
N GLU A 517 -10.88 -5.51 -8.54
CA GLU A 517 -10.53 -6.78 -7.89
C GLU A 517 -9.28 -7.46 -8.48
N THR A 518 -8.68 -6.87 -9.52
CA THR A 518 -7.60 -7.46 -10.31
C THR A 518 -6.19 -7.19 -9.79
N VAL A 519 -6.05 -6.77 -8.53
CA VAL A 519 -4.72 -6.55 -7.94
C VAL A 519 -4.09 -7.91 -7.66
N THR A 520 -3.17 -8.32 -8.52
CA THR A 520 -2.39 -9.56 -8.36
C THR A 520 -0.95 -9.22 -8.03
N PHE A 521 -0.36 -9.96 -7.08
CA PHE A 521 1.07 -9.88 -6.81
C PHE A 521 1.84 -10.41 -8.03
N ASP A 522 2.73 -9.60 -8.58
CA ASP A 522 3.64 -9.97 -9.65
C ASP A 522 5.05 -10.17 -9.08
N PRO A 523 5.52 -11.41 -8.98
CA PRO A 523 6.80 -11.75 -8.38
C PRO A 523 8.00 -11.55 -9.32
N PHE A 524 7.79 -11.04 -10.53
CA PHE A 524 8.89 -10.82 -11.47
C PHE A 524 9.88 -9.81 -10.89
N ASP A 525 11.09 -10.27 -10.58
CA ASP A 525 12.15 -9.43 -10.00
C ASP A 525 12.63 -8.39 -11.02
N LEU A 526 12.48 -7.12 -10.66
CA LEU A 526 13.04 -6.00 -11.37
C LEU A 526 14.05 -5.32 -10.45
N SER A 527 15.27 -5.81 -10.47
CA SER A 527 16.41 -5.16 -9.81
C SER A 527 16.80 -3.82 -10.48
N ILE A 528 16.21 -3.52 -11.62
CA ILE A 528 16.49 -2.35 -12.47
C ILE A 528 15.33 -1.37 -12.38
N ASP A 529 15.61 -0.08 -12.28
CA ASP A 529 14.60 0.98 -12.33
C ASP A 529 13.80 0.91 -13.64
N LEU A 530 12.48 1.03 -13.53
CA LEU A 530 11.55 0.86 -14.65
C LEU A 530 11.49 2.14 -15.48
N THR A 531 12.49 2.34 -16.35
CA THR A 531 12.60 3.50 -17.24
C THR A 531 12.58 3.07 -18.70
N PRO A 532 12.13 3.92 -19.63
CA PRO A 532 12.23 3.64 -21.07
C PRO A 532 13.64 3.31 -21.53
N GLN A 533 14.63 3.92 -20.90
CA GLN A 533 16.05 3.70 -21.20
C GLN A 533 16.52 2.33 -20.71
N ALA A 534 16.14 1.94 -19.48
CA ALA A 534 16.45 0.61 -18.95
C ALA A 534 15.83 -0.51 -19.80
N VAL A 535 14.62 -0.31 -20.34
CA VAL A 535 14.01 -1.26 -21.28
C VAL A 535 14.83 -1.38 -22.57
N ALA A 536 15.35 -0.26 -23.09
CA ALA A 536 16.18 -0.27 -24.28
C ALA A 536 17.54 -0.97 -24.04
N ASP A 537 18.13 -0.77 -22.86
CA ASP A 537 19.39 -1.40 -22.46
C ASP A 537 19.23 -2.93 -22.31
N VAL A 538 18.18 -3.37 -21.61
CA VAL A 538 17.83 -4.81 -21.46
C VAL A 538 17.52 -5.45 -22.82
N LEU A 539 16.87 -4.70 -23.73
CA LEU A 539 16.61 -5.18 -25.09
C LEU A 539 17.91 -5.33 -25.89
N ALA A 540 18.88 -4.42 -25.71
CA ALA A 540 20.20 -4.48 -26.34
C ALA A 540 21.03 -5.67 -25.83
N ASP A 541 20.85 -6.05 -24.55
CA ASP A 541 21.46 -7.24 -23.94
C ASP A 541 20.84 -8.55 -24.43
N GLY A 542 19.73 -8.49 -25.18
CA GLY A 542 19.05 -9.67 -25.74
C GLY A 542 18.10 -10.39 -24.79
N GLU A 543 17.82 -9.84 -23.62
CA GLU A 543 16.85 -10.38 -22.64
C GLU A 543 15.41 -10.00 -23.03
N HIS A 544 14.90 -10.54 -24.14
CA HIS A 544 13.61 -10.15 -24.73
C HIS A 544 12.41 -10.33 -23.78
N LEU A 545 12.39 -11.42 -22.98
CA LEU A 545 11.30 -11.66 -22.02
C LEU A 545 11.22 -10.57 -20.97
N LYS A 546 12.35 -10.24 -20.37
CA LYS A 546 12.46 -9.24 -19.34
C LYS A 546 12.10 -7.85 -19.87
N ALA A 547 12.62 -7.51 -21.06
CA ALA A 547 12.29 -6.26 -21.75
C ALA A 547 10.78 -6.17 -22.04
N LEU A 548 10.14 -7.26 -22.48
CA LEU A 548 8.70 -7.31 -22.78
C LEU A 548 7.86 -7.10 -21.51
N ILE A 549 8.21 -7.76 -20.41
CA ILE A 549 7.50 -7.59 -19.13
C ILE A 549 7.68 -6.16 -18.58
N MET A 550 8.89 -5.61 -18.67
CA MET A 550 9.17 -4.22 -18.29
C MET A 550 8.34 -3.23 -19.14
N ALA A 551 8.24 -3.47 -20.45
CA ALA A 551 7.43 -2.65 -21.35
C ALA A 551 5.93 -2.70 -21.00
N PHE A 552 5.39 -3.88 -20.66
CA PHE A 552 4.00 -4.00 -20.21
C PHE A 552 3.75 -3.27 -18.88
N ARG A 553 4.72 -3.25 -17.98
CA ARG A 553 4.63 -2.50 -16.73
C ARG A 553 4.65 -1.00 -16.92
N LEU A 554 5.44 -0.51 -17.88
CA LEU A 554 5.43 0.90 -18.28
C LEU A 554 4.12 1.31 -18.95
N THR A 555 3.33 0.35 -19.47
CA THR A 555 2.05 0.58 -20.17
C THR A 555 2.16 1.53 -21.36
N GLU A 556 3.35 1.83 -21.82
CA GLU A 556 3.59 2.71 -22.97
C GLU A 556 3.57 1.91 -24.27
N LYS A 557 2.53 2.13 -25.10
CA LYS A 557 2.29 1.35 -26.32
C LYS A 557 3.45 1.40 -27.32
N SER A 558 4.15 2.53 -27.42
CA SER A 558 5.29 2.69 -28.33
C SER A 558 6.48 1.78 -27.94
N ILE A 559 6.74 1.66 -26.65
CA ILE A 559 7.81 0.80 -26.12
C ILE A 559 7.43 -0.67 -26.24
N ILE A 560 6.17 -1.02 -25.92
CA ILE A 560 5.66 -2.40 -26.06
C ILE A 560 5.81 -2.85 -27.52
N GLN A 561 5.40 -2.01 -28.48
CA GLN A 561 5.50 -2.32 -29.90
C GLN A 561 6.98 -2.52 -30.32
N ARG A 562 7.85 -1.62 -29.91
CA ARG A 562 9.29 -1.68 -30.24
C ARG A 562 9.95 -2.96 -29.71
N VAL A 563 9.65 -3.33 -28.46
CA VAL A 563 10.18 -4.57 -27.85
C VAL A 563 9.58 -5.80 -28.52
N TYR A 564 8.27 -5.80 -28.78
CA TYR A 564 7.55 -6.89 -29.44
C TYR A 564 8.10 -7.19 -30.85
N GLU A 565 8.32 -6.15 -31.66
CA GLU A 565 8.88 -6.28 -33.01
C GLU A 565 10.35 -6.70 -33.02
N ALA A 566 11.10 -6.40 -31.95
CA ALA A 566 12.51 -6.76 -31.83
C ALA A 566 12.73 -8.26 -31.52
N VAL A 567 11.71 -9.00 -31.14
CA VAL A 567 11.84 -10.42 -30.78
C VAL A 567 12.14 -11.27 -32.03
N PRO A 568 13.19 -12.10 -32.02
CA PRO A 568 13.51 -13.02 -33.12
C PRO A 568 12.43 -14.08 -33.30
N ARG A 569 12.08 -14.43 -34.55
CA ARG A 569 11.06 -15.43 -34.87
C ARG A 569 11.31 -16.79 -34.23
N GLY A 570 12.58 -17.18 -34.09
CA GLY A 570 12.99 -18.45 -33.48
C GLY A 570 12.64 -18.56 -32.01
N ASP A 571 12.66 -17.45 -31.29
CA ASP A 571 12.52 -17.39 -29.84
C ASP A 571 11.06 -17.22 -29.38
N ILE A 572 10.14 -16.90 -30.30
CA ILE A 572 8.73 -16.65 -29.98
C ILE A 572 8.11 -17.82 -29.19
N ARG A 573 8.37 -19.06 -29.61
CA ARG A 573 7.80 -20.24 -28.94
C ARG A 573 8.36 -20.42 -27.53
N LEU A 574 9.63 -20.12 -27.32
CA LEU A 574 10.28 -20.18 -26.01
C LEU A 574 9.72 -19.09 -25.10
N LEU A 575 9.69 -17.85 -25.60
CA LEU A 575 9.17 -16.70 -24.86
C LEU A 575 7.69 -16.87 -24.50
N ALA A 576 6.88 -17.37 -25.43
CA ALA A 576 5.46 -17.63 -25.17
C ALA A 576 5.25 -18.66 -24.04
N ARG A 577 6.13 -19.64 -23.88
CA ARG A 577 6.08 -20.61 -22.76
C ARG A 577 6.54 -20.02 -21.45
N GLN A 578 7.54 -19.15 -21.50
CA GLN A 578 8.14 -18.51 -20.31
C GLN A 578 7.35 -17.28 -19.86
N THR A 579 6.43 -16.76 -20.67
CA THR A 579 5.63 -15.59 -20.31
C THR A 579 4.78 -15.91 -19.09
N PRO A 580 4.88 -15.13 -17.98
CA PRO A 580 4.06 -15.32 -16.80
C PRO A 580 2.57 -15.20 -17.14
N VAL A 581 1.77 -16.04 -16.53
CA VAL A 581 0.32 -16.16 -16.78
C VAL A 581 -0.42 -14.82 -16.65
N LEU A 582 0.05 -13.95 -15.77
CA LEU A 582 -0.47 -12.62 -15.52
C LEU A 582 -0.48 -11.72 -16.79
N TYR A 583 0.57 -11.81 -17.60
CA TYR A 583 0.73 -10.97 -18.80
C TYR A 583 0.09 -11.55 -20.06
N VAL A 584 -0.30 -12.83 -20.05
CA VAL A 584 -0.90 -13.50 -21.20
C VAL A 584 -2.15 -12.78 -21.74
N PRO A 585 -3.12 -12.33 -20.92
CA PRO A 585 -4.29 -11.62 -21.42
C PRO A 585 -3.95 -10.24 -22.00
N GLN A 586 -2.96 -9.55 -21.41
CA GLN A 586 -2.51 -8.24 -21.90
C GLN A 586 -1.81 -8.38 -23.24
N LEU A 587 -0.93 -9.38 -23.38
CA LEU A 587 -0.23 -9.69 -24.61
C LEU A 587 -1.21 -10.11 -25.72
N LEU A 588 -2.23 -10.91 -25.41
CA LEU A 588 -3.28 -11.27 -26.38
C LEU A 588 -4.07 -10.07 -26.87
N ARG A 589 -4.40 -9.12 -25.97
CA ARG A 589 -5.06 -7.86 -26.38
C ARG A 589 -4.16 -7.02 -27.27
N PHE A 590 -2.89 -6.91 -26.91
CA PHE A 590 -1.90 -6.17 -27.70
C PHE A 590 -1.76 -6.77 -29.10
N ILE A 591 -1.64 -8.11 -29.21
CA ILE A 591 -1.56 -8.82 -30.51
C ILE A 591 -2.81 -8.56 -31.34
N ALA A 592 -4.00 -8.59 -30.73
CA ALA A 592 -5.24 -8.32 -31.43
C ALA A 592 -5.31 -6.88 -32.00
N GLU A 593 -4.88 -5.88 -31.21
CA GLU A 593 -4.77 -4.48 -31.65
C GLU A 593 -3.68 -4.27 -32.71
N HIS A 594 -2.58 -5.02 -32.60
CA HIS A 594 -1.46 -4.95 -33.53
C HIS A 594 -1.80 -5.59 -34.89
N LEU A 595 -2.52 -6.71 -34.91
CA LEU A 595 -3.02 -7.38 -36.11
C LEU A 595 -3.87 -6.48 -37.00
N GLU A 596 -4.63 -5.53 -36.42
CA GLU A 596 -5.43 -4.58 -37.19
C GLU A 596 -4.58 -3.54 -37.93
N LYS A 597 -3.34 -3.29 -37.47
CA LYS A 597 -2.50 -2.17 -37.93
C LYS A 597 -1.23 -2.61 -38.64
N SER A 598 -0.71 -3.78 -38.29
CA SER A 598 0.58 -4.26 -38.76
C SER A 598 0.50 -4.97 -40.11
N PRO A 599 1.48 -4.76 -41.01
CA PRO A 599 1.62 -5.55 -42.22
C PRO A 599 2.22 -6.95 -41.99
N HIS A 600 2.71 -7.27 -40.81
CA HIS A 600 3.46 -8.49 -40.48
C HIS A 600 2.56 -9.60 -39.95
N LEU A 601 1.54 -9.97 -40.67
CA LEU A 601 0.50 -10.95 -40.29
C LEU A 601 1.10 -12.29 -39.81
N GLU A 602 2.10 -12.82 -40.49
CA GLU A 602 2.74 -14.09 -40.14
C GLU A 602 3.36 -14.07 -38.72
N PHE A 603 4.03 -12.98 -38.39
CA PHE A 603 4.68 -12.79 -37.09
C PHE A 603 3.64 -12.76 -35.95
N ASP A 604 2.57 -12.01 -36.13
CA ASP A 604 1.50 -11.87 -35.13
C ASP A 604 0.73 -13.18 -34.95
N LEU A 605 0.47 -13.91 -36.04
CA LEU A 605 -0.16 -15.23 -36.00
C LEU A 605 0.72 -16.27 -35.28
N LEU A 606 2.04 -16.21 -35.47
CA LEU A 606 2.97 -17.09 -34.80
C LEU A 606 2.95 -16.86 -33.28
N TRP A 607 2.91 -15.61 -32.84
CA TRP A 607 2.75 -15.24 -31.44
C TRP A 607 1.42 -15.73 -30.87
N ALA A 608 0.31 -15.41 -31.52
CA ALA A 608 -1.02 -15.83 -31.08
C ALA A 608 -1.12 -17.37 -30.95
N ASN A 609 -0.65 -18.10 -31.96
CA ASN A 609 -0.65 -19.56 -31.95
C ASN A 609 0.24 -20.13 -30.82
N SER A 610 1.44 -19.57 -30.64
CA SER A 610 2.36 -20.03 -29.61
C SER A 610 1.82 -19.80 -28.19
N LEU A 611 1.17 -18.66 -27.93
CA LEU A 611 0.53 -18.35 -26.66
C LEU A 611 -0.67 -19.22 -26.36
N LEU A 612 -1.54 -19.45 -27.38
CA LEU A 612 -2.71 -20.31 -27.22
C LEU A 612 -2.33 -21.76 -26.97
N LEU A 613 -1.25 -22.24 -27.61
CA LEU A 613 -0.73 -23.60 -27.37
C LEU A 613 -0.09 -23.73 -25.97
N ALA A 614 0.65 -22.72 -25.51
CA ALA A 614 1.32 -22.76 -24.23
C ALA A 614 0.34 -22.62 -23.06
N HIS A 615 -0.58 -21.66 -23.14
CA HIS A 615 -1.46 -21.27 -22.03
C HIS A 615 -2.95 -21.62 -22.26
N GLY A 616 -3.27 -22.44 -23.24
CA GLY A 616 -4.65 -22.77 -23.61
C GLY A 616 -5.47 -23.42 -22.50
N ARG A 617 -4.85 -24.22 -21.64
CA ARG A 617 -5.53 -24.80 -20.46
C ARG A 617 -5.96 -23.72 -19.47
N PHE A 618 -5.05 -22.83 -19.10
CA PHE A 618 -5.31 -21.71 -18.22
C PHE A 618 -6.42 -20.79 -18.74
N LEU A 619 -6.35 -20.41 -20.02
CA LEU A 619 -7.35 -19.56 -20.66
C LEU A 619 -8.74 -20.22 -20.73
N ARG A 620 -8.80 -21.55 -20.89
CA ARG A 620 -10.05 -22.31 -20.87
C ARG A 620 -10.66 -22.37 -19.47
N ASP A 621 -9.84 -22.66 -18.45
CA ASP A 621 -10.31 -22.84 -17.08
C ASP A 621 -10.83 -21.53 -16.48
N ARG A 622 -10.29 -20.37 -16.92
CA ARG A 622 -10.74 -19.01 -16.56
C ARG A 622 -11.36 -18.26 -17.73
N SER A 623 -12.10 -18.94 -18.56
CA SER A 623 -12.65 -18.36 -19.81
C SER A 623 -13.55 -17.15 -19.58
N ALA A 624 -14.28 -17.06 -18.45
CA ALA A 624 -15.12 -15.92 -18.12
C ALA A 624 -14.32 -14.63 -17.92
N GLU A 625 -13.16 -14.70 -17.26
CA GLU A 625 -12.28 -13.55 -16.98
C GLU A 625 -11.60 -13.04 -18.26
N HIS A 626 -11.22 -13.96 -19.14
CA HIS A 626 -10.44 -13.65 -20.35
C HIS A 626 -11.28 -13.56 -21.62
N ALA A 627 -12.61 -13.67 -21.50
CA ALA A 627 -13.54 -13.65 -22.64
C ALA A 627 -13.40 -12.39 -23.50
N SER A 628 -13.12 -11.24 -22.90
CA SER A 628 -12.94 -9.97 -23.64
C SER A 628 -11.71 -10.00 -24.55
N ALA A 629 -10.57 -10.49 -24.06
CA ALA A 629 -9.33 -10.58 -24.82
C ALA A 629 -9.45 -11.62 -25.97
N LEU A 630 -10.05 -12.79 -25.67
CA LEU A 630 -10.26 -13.84 -26.66
C LEU A 630 -11.24 -13.43 -27.78
N ARG A 631 -12.33 -12.71 -27.44
CA ARG A 631 -13.27 -12.19 -28.44
C ARG A 631 -12.62 -11.13 -29.32
N LEU A 632 -11.81 -10.25 -28.75
CA LEU A 632 -11.08 -9.23 -29.51
C LEU A 632 -10.11 -9.91 -30.49
N LEU A 633 -9.34 -10.91 -30.03
CA LEU A 633 -8.46 -11.68 -30.90
C LEU A 633 -9.22 -12.45 -31.98
N GLN A 634 -10.36 -13.07 -31.65
CA GLN A 634 -11.20 -13.78 -32.60
C GLN A 634 -11.73 -12.83 -33.70
N LYS A 635 -12.13 -11.61 -33.28
CA LYS A 635 -12.60 -10.59 -34.23
C LYS A 635 -11.50 -10.18 -35.19
N SER A 636 -10.33 -9.78 -34.67
CA SER A 636 -9.21 -9.34 -35.52
C SER A 636 -8.71 -10.45 -36.47
N LEU A 637 -8.69 -11.71 -36.01
CA LEU A 637 -8.38 -12.85 -36.87
C LEU A 637 -9.42 -13.07 -37.98
N GLY A 638 -10.70 -12.86 -37.67
CA GLY A 638 -11.79 -12.93 -38.65
C GLY A 638 -11.64 -11.85 -39.72
N ASP A 639 -11.41 -10.61 -39.29
CA ASP A 639 -11.22 -9.47 -40.20
C ASP A 639 -9.99 -9.66 -41.11
N CYS A 640 -8.88 -10.19 -40.56
CA CYS A 640 -7.70 -10.57 -41.35
C CYS A 640 -7.99 -11.68 -42.36
N ASN A 641 -8.71 -12.72 -41.97
CA ASN A 641 -9.09 -13.82 -42.87
C ASN A 641 -9.96 -13.32 -44.02
N ASP A 642 -10.93 -12.47 -43.72
CA ASP A 642 -11.80 -11.86 -44.75
C ASP A 642 -11.03 -10.96 -45.71
N TYR A 643 -10.05 -10.20 -45.18
CA TYR A 643 -9.16 -9.36 -45.99
C TYR A 643 -8.32 -10.23 -46.95
N VAL A 644 -7.64 -11.26 -46.41
CA VAL A 644 -6.83 -12.18 -47.20
C VAL A 644 -7.69 -12.92 -48.25
N THR A 645 -8.89 -13.38 -47.86
CA THR A 645 -9.80 -14.08 -48.76
C THR A 645 -10.25 -13.16 -49.92
N ARG A 646 -10.55 -11.89 -49.64
CA ARG A 646 -10.88 -10.91 -50.70
C ARG A 646 -9.71 -10.66 -51.65
N MET A 647 -8.47 -10.62 -51.13
CA MET A 647 -7.27 -10.46 -51.95
C MET A 647 -7.02 -11.67 -52.86
N TYR A 648 -7.34 -12.90 -52.41
CA TYR A 648 -7.17 -14.12 -53.19
C TYR A 648 -8.32 -14.38 -54.15
N VAL A 649 -9.56 -13.95 -53.81
CA VAL A 649 -10.76 -14.19 -54.66
C VAL A 649 -10.88 -13.16 -55.79
N TYR A 650 -10.23 -11.97 -55.64
CA TYR A 650 -10.18 -10.94 -56.69
C TYR A 650 -8.73 -10.56 -57.09
N PRO A 651 -7.93 -11.50 -57.61
CA PRO A 651 -6.70 -11.10 -58.25
C PRO A 651 -7.02 -10.79 -59.72
N SER A 652 -7.04 -9.53 -60.07
CA SER A 652 -7.18 -9.05 -61.46
C SER A 652 -8.53 -8.43 -61.88
N ILE A 653 -8.73 -7.18 -61.51
CA ILE A 653 -9.29 -6.17 -62.44
C ILE A 653 -8.67 -4.83 -62.03
N SER A 654 -7.53 -4.54 -62.57
CA SER A 654 -7.05 -3.18 -62.90
C SER A 654 -5.97 -3.28 -63.97
#